data_f2bb6618c80822ca3c4567c4ed39ea69
#
_entry.id   f2bb6618c80822ca3c4567c4ed39ea69
#
_cell.length_a   1.000
_cell.length_b   1.000
_cell.length_c   1.000
_cell.angle_alpha   90.00
_cell.angle_beta   90.00
_cell.angle_gamma   90.00
#
_symmetry.space_group_name_H-M   'P 1'
#
loop_
_entity.id
_entity.type
_entity.pdbx_description
1 polymer ?
#
loop_
_entity_poly.entity_id
_entity_poly.type
_entity_poly.pdbx_seq_one_letter_code
_entity_poly.pdbx_strand_id
1 'polypeptide(L)'
;MDGMNTQDFTGKLKIALLAGGAIILPASAMAQQGTATADGAVTQGDLAGQIDTAPGDEIVVTGFRQSLDAAIAAKRNSASQVDVIVAEDIAKFPDTNLAESLQRVPGVSIQREAGEGRAITVRGLGQQFTRVRVNGMEAVATSTSDASANRERGFDFNVFAAELFSSLVVHKTAEASLDEGSLGAVVDLNTGNPLALDAGFSAVASAQVRYNDLSEDAGPRLAGLLGWTNDDGTFGVSVSAAYSQYKTSELGNNSVRWTQGAFRSVSGTSCFTGTTYTPNSACNAVGLAFHPRIPRYGAVEHDRERLGLTGSVQWAPTDRTKLSIDGLYSTFKASRDEYWGELLFRTNERSIDVVDYQIDADNNLISGTFNNAWVRTERYSRESETKFHQLSGRLEHEFSDRVKIDLLGGFSKSEAPITREATLIFDDRDFNGYSYDYSDMDSPQLSFGTNGISDPAQFQLAEFRNRPSDTTNKFKTVSGNIDWQATDELNFEIGGVYRQFDFDTIGYRADSTYCVAFTCRPGQYGLPVTGAISELFELGNAGQPAGNTNQWVVPLLGPAADAVGLFELNPAAFPGDTRSVTEKTTGGYVQANWDSDFFGLRFTGNLGLRYVRTDQSSTGFVGTSEVTVERDYDDFLPALNVNLFVTDDVILRGAMSRVITRPSLGGLTPGGSIDPFNFRITTGNPFLDPFRAWAYDAAVEWYFAPGALASVAVFSKEIDNFPIAGSQQGTFADSQLPTSLLTPGTPLYEAIVGGTNPGVPIEYRTQVNNPGGSLRGVEFSLNLPFSTFTDSTFLGGFGLLGNVTLIDSNVEYTVPLPGTGLDRSGNPTGASDVFERPLLDMAKRAANGTLYWENDKFSVRTSLAWRDEYIDGISGNRNVFEGFEDILNVDASIRYNVTEQLSVTLEGTNLTDAARKRWVDDFARRGYENNRFGRIIMAGVRVQL
;
A
#
# COMPACT_ATOMS: atom_id res chain seq x y z
N MET A 1 -21.32 9.67 21.39
CA MET A 1 -22.30 9.96 20.33
C MET A 1 -22.16 11.43 19.97
N ASP A 2 -21.06 11.77 19.38
CA ASP A 2 -20.82 13.13 18.90
C ASP A 2 -21.14 13.20 17.42
N GLY A 3 -21.87 14.25 17.06
CA GLY A 3 -22.55 14.33 15.80
C GLY A 3 -21.58 14.38 14.61
N MET A 4 -21.79 13.46 13.68
CA MET A 4 -21.18 13.53 12.35
C MET A 4 -21.40 14.91 11.75
N ASN A 5 -20.33 15.64 11.54
CA ASN A 5 -20.41 16.96 10.93
C ASN A 5 -20.61 16.79 9.40
N THR A 6 -21.88 16.71 9.00
CA THR A 6 -22.29 16.52 7.60
C THR A 6 -22.04 17.75 6.72
N GLN A 7 -21.61 18.88 7.29
CA GLN A 7 -21.44 20.12 6.53
C GLN A 7 -20.17 20.13 5.66
N ASP A 8 -19.09 19.46 6.08
CA ASP A 8 -17.84 19.45 5.33
C ASP A 8 -17.90 18.55 4.11
N PHE A 9 -18.58 17.40 4.23
CA PHE A 9 -18.79 16.50 3.09
C PHE A 9 -19.62 17.15 1.97
N THR A 10 -20.67 17.86 2.35
CA THR A 10 -21.53 18.56 1.35
C THR A 10 -20.84 19.76 0.70
N GLY A 11 -19.87 20.39 1.36
CA GLY A 11 -19.09 21.50 0.81
C GLY A 11 -18.11 21.06 -0.27
N LYS A 12 -17.31 20.05 0.02
CA LYS A 12 -16.30 19.50 -0.90
C LYS A 12 -16.93 18.77 -2.11
N LEU A 13 -18.06 18.08 -1.88
CA LEU A 13 -18.80 17.43 -2.97
C LEU A 13 -19.48 18.44 -3.91
N LYS A 14 -19.91 19.59 -3.39
CA LYS A 14 -20.49 20.67 -4.21
C LYS A 14 -19.46 21.33 -5.14
N ILE A 15 -18.21 21.44 -4.72
CA ILE A 15 -17.13 22.00 -5.56
C ILE A 15 -16.78 21.01 -6.70
N ALA A 16 -16.79 19.71 -6.43
CA ALA A 16 -16.55 18.68 -7.44
C ALA A 16 -17.71 18.59 -8.48
N LEU A 17 -18.95 18.82 -8.06
CA LEU A 17 -20.12 18.81 -8.95
C LEU A 17 -20.26 20.11 -9.78
N LEU A 18 -19.72 21.22 -9.32
CA LEU A 18 -19.74 22.50 -10.07
C LEU A 18 -18.71 22.53 -11.22
N ALA A 19 -17.68 21.70 -11.17
CA ALA A 19 -16.70 21.57 -12.24
C ALA A 19 -17.19 20.70 -13.43
N GLY A 20 -18.25 19.89 -13.23
CA GLY A 20 -18.86 19.06 -14.27
C GLY A 20 -20.33 19.42 -14.54
N GLY A 21 -20.59 20.55 -15.18
CA GLY A 21 -21.92 21.13 -15.37
C GLY A 21 -23.06 20.15 -15.70
N ALA A 22 -23.76 19.67 -14.67
CA ALA A 22 -24.90 18.77 -14.80
C ALA A 22 -26.21 19.54 -14.64
N ILE A 23 -27.01 19.59 -15.71
CA ILE A 23 -28.38 20.09 -15.70
C ILE A 23 -29.31 18.99 -15.17
N ILE A 24 -29.94 19.23 -14.03
CA ILE A 24 -31.01 18.37 -13.51
C ILE A 24 -32.34 18.89 -14.01
N LEU A 25 -33.05 18.08 -14.79
CA LEU A 25 -34.47 18.27 -15.12
C LEU A 25 -35.32 17.16 -14.46
N PRO A 26 -36.49 17.44 -13.93
CA PRO A 26 -37.33 16.46 -13.24
C PRO A 26 -38.05 15.52 -14.21
N ALA A 27 -37.98 14.22 -13.96
CA ALA A 27 -38.67 13.19 -14.72
C ALA A 27 -40.10 13.02 -14.20
N SER A 28 -41.07 13.18 -15.10
CA SER A 28 -42.44 12.69 -14.90
C SER A 28 -42.60 11.35 -15.62
N ALA A 29 -43.11 10.38 -14.91
CA ALA A 29 -43.31 9.03 -15.41
C ALA A 29 -44.46 8.98 -16.44
N MET A 30 -44.25 8.24 -17.55
CA MET A 30 -45.33 7.56 -18.31
C MET A 30 -44.77 6.30 -18.98
N ALA A 31 -45.40 5.18 -18.66
CA ALA A 31 -45.23 3.90 -19.34
C ALA A 31 -46.07 3.84 -20.60
N GLN A 32 -45.48 3.37 -21.72
CA GLN A 32 -46.27 2.83 -22.82
C GLN A 32 -45.47 1.76 -23.57
N GLN A 33 -46.10 0.58 -23.71
CA GLN A 33 -45.62 -0.56 -24.50
C GLN A 33 -45.73 -0.29 -26.01
N GLY A 34 -44.68 -0.70 -26.71
CA GLY A 34 -44.69 -0.74 -28.16
C GLY A 34 -43.75 -1.84 -28.65
N THR A 35 -44.33 -2.87 -29.26
CA THR A 35 -43.66 -4.00 -29.89
C THR A 35 -43.00 -3.58 -31.19
N ALA A 36 -41.72 -3.87 -31.38
CA ALA A 36 -41.06 -3.86 -32.68
C ALA A 36 -40.17 -5.10 -32.84
N THR A 37 -40.32 -5.76 -33.96
CA THR A 37 -39.70 -7.00 -34.35
C THR A 37 -38.19 -6.87 -34.59
N ALA A 38 -37.46 -7.82 -34.07
CA ALA A 38 -36.01 -7.97 -34.22
C ALA A 38 -35.63 -8.70 -35.52
N ASP A 39 -34.51 -8.28 -36.08
CA ASP A 39 -33.65 -9.17 -36.84
C ASP A 39 -32.19 -8.88 -36.46
N GLY A 40 -31.47 -9.92 -35.98
CA GLY A 40 -30.03 -9.92 -35.82
C GLY A 40 -29.46 -9.60 -34.44
N ALA A 41 -30.17 -9.93 -33.35
CA ALA A 41 -29.56 -9.89 -32.01
C ALA A 41 -29.13 -11.31 -31.59
N VAL A 42 -27.86 -11.45 -31.24
CA VAL A 42 -27.34 -12.59 -30.45
C VAL A 42 -28.14 -12.61 -29.15
N THR A 43 -28.87 -13.68 -28.88
CA THR A 43 -29.80 -13.78 -27.76
C THR A 43 -29.02 -13.87 -26.47
N GLN A 44 -29.44 -13.12 -25.46
CA GLN A 44 -28.94 -13.05 -24.09
C GLN A 44 -28.79 -14.44 -23.38
N GLY A 45 -29.29 -15.50 -23.98
CA GLY A 45 -29.19 -16.87 -23.49
C GLY A 45 -27.84 -17.54 -23.77
N ASP A 46 -27.09 -17.11 -24.78
CA ASP A 46 -25.82 -17.73 -25.15
C ASP A 46 -24.61 -17.16 -24.38
N LEU A 47 -24.74 -15.96 -23.82
CA LEU A 47 -23.70 -15.38 -22.95
C LEU A 47 -23.85 -15.80 -21.47
N ALA A 48 -25.05 -16.16 -21.03
CA ALA A 48 -25.32 -16.60 -19.66
C ALA A 48 -24.86 -18.04 -19.36
N GLY A 49 -24.56 -18.82 -20.40
CA GLY A 49 -24.11 -20.21 -20.26
C GLY A 49 -22.60 -20.40 -20.25
N GLN A 50 -21.81 -19.31 -20.39
CA GLN A 50 -20.34 -19.41 -20.53
C GLN A 50 -19.52 -18.73 -19.42
N ILE A 51 -20.19 -18.15 -18.39
CA ILE A 51 -19.45 -17.57 -17.27
C ILE A 51 -19.56 -18.52 -16.07
N ASP A 52 -18.93 -19.69 -16.19
CA ASP A 52 -18.48 -20.43 -15.05
C ASP A 52 -17.19 -19.74 -14.57
N THR A 53 -17.21 -19.11 -13.38
CA THR A 53 -16.11 -18.29 -12.85
C THR A 53 -14.93 -19.14 -12.37
N ALA A 54 -14.55 -20.17 -13.14
CA ALA A 54 -13.26 -20.81 -12.98
C ALA A 54 -12.17 -19.83 -13.44
N PRO A 55 -11.06 -19.67 -12.70
CA PRO A 55 -9.95 -18.86 -13.14
C PRO A 55 -9.46 -19.37 -14.51
N GLY A 56 -9.68 -18.62 -15.59
CA GLY A 56 -9.21 -18.99 -16.92
C GLY A 56 -10.11 -18.65 -18.11
N ASP A 57 -11.37 -18.28 -17.92
CA ASP A 57 -12.22 -17.85 -19.02
C ASP A 57 -12.12 -16.33 -19.19
N GLU A 58 -11.34 -15.92 -20.19
CA GLU A 58 -11.18 -14.51 -20.55
C GLU A 58 -12.41 -14.03 -21.34
N ILE A 59 -12.98 -12.90 -20.88
CA ILE A 59 -14.00 -12.18 -21.63
C ILE A 59 -13.27 -11.14 -22.49
N VAL A 60 -13.16 -11.37 -23.78
CA VAL A 60 -12.64 -10.37 -24.71
C VAL A 60 -13.77 -9.38 -25.01
N VAL A 61 -13.57 -8.12 -24.63
CA VAL A 61 -14.53 -7.04 -24.87
C VAL A 61 -13.84 -5.87 -25.56
N THR A 62 -14.59 -5.08 -26.31
CA THR A 62 -14.08 -3.89 -26.97
C THR A 62 -14.83 -2.65 -26.50
N GLY A 63 -14.11 -1.77 -25.74
CA GLY A 63 -14.63 -0.52 -25.22
C GLY A 63 -15.01 -0.56 -23.73
N PHE A 64 -15.08 0.62 -23.14
CA PHE A 64 -15.28 0.78 -21.71
C PHE A 64 -16.65 0.26 -21.24
N ARG A 65 -17.69 0.53 -22.00
CA ARG A 65 -19.06 0.13 -21.67
C ARG A 65 -19.23 -1.39 -21.67
N GLN A 66 -18.68 -2.07 -22.68
CA GLN A 66 -18.75 -3.54 -22.75
C GLN A 66 -17.96 -4.21 -21.61
N SER A 67 -16.81 -3.65 -21.24
CA SER A 67 -16.04 -4.08 -20.08
C SER A 67 -16.87 -3.99 -18.78
N LEU A 68 -17.66 -2.91 -18.61
CA LEU A 68 -18.56 -2.76 -17.47
C LEU A 68 -19.72 -3.78 -17.49
N ASP A 69 -20.31 -4.00 -18.65
CA ASP A 69 -21.42 -4.97 -18.81
C ASP A 69 -20.95 -6.39 -18.47
N ALA A 70 -19.75 -6.77 -18.93
CA ALA A 70 -19.12 -8.05 -18.61
C ALA A 70 -18.81 -8.18 -17.10
N ALA A 71 -18.27 -7.14 -16.48
CA ALA A 71 -17.99 -7.11 -15.05
C ALA A 71 -19.27 -7.26 -14.20
N ILE A 72 -20.35 -6.59 -14.59
CA ILE A 72 -21.67 -6.70 -13.94
C ILE A 72 -22.26 -8.08 -14.11
N ALA A 73 -22.16 -8.69 -15.28
CA ALA A 73 -22.62 -10.05 -15.53
C ALA A 73 -21.86 -11.07 -14.67
N ALA A 74 -20.55 -10.97 -14.59
CA ALA A 74 -19.72 -11.81 -13.72
C ALA A 74 -20.13 -11.68 -12.23
N LYS A 75 -20.30 -10.44 -11.74
CA LYS A 75 -20.78 -10.18 -10.38
C LYS A 75 -22.14 -10.79 -10.11
N ARG A 76 -23.11 -10.65 -11.04
CA ARG A 76 -24.48 -11.17 -10.90
C ARG A 76 -24.51 -12.69 -10.76
N ASN A 77 -23.65 -13.40 -11.51
CA ASN A 77 -23.64 -14.86 -11.58
C ASN A 77 -22.83 -15.52 -10.44
N SER A 78 -21.99 -14.77 -9.74
CA SER A 78 -21.17 -15.31 -8.65
C SER A 78 -22.01 -15.68 -7.44
N ALA A 79 -21.69 -16.81 -6.78
CA ALA A 79 -22.30 -17.22 -5.52
C ALA A 79 -21.81 -16.34 -4.35
N SER A 80 -20.54 -15.95 -4.34
CA SER A 80 -19.95 -15.03 -3.36
C SER A 80 -20.03 -13.57 -3.81
N GLN A 81 -19.74 -12.64 -2.90
CA GLN A 81 -19.62 -11.21 -3.27
C GLN A 81 -18.28 -10.95 -3.95
N VAL A 82 -18.34 -10.74 -5.24
CA VAL A 82 -17.18 -10.35 -6.06
C VAL A 82 -17.40 -9.02 -6.75
N ASP A 83 -16.31 -8.33 -7.03
CA ASP A 83 -16.26 -7.24 -7.99
C ASP A 83 -15.19 -7.54 -9.03
N VAL A 84 -15.53 -7.32 -10.28
CA VAL A 84 -14.69 -7.67 -11.42
C VAL A 84 -14.32 -6.42 -12.19
N ILE A 85 -13.09 -6.34 -12.66
CA ILE A 85 -12.64 -5.35 -13.63
C ILE A 85 -12.09 -6.13 -14.82
N VAL A 86 -12.70 -5.93 -15.98
CA VAL A 86 -12.28 -6.54 -17.24
C VAL A 86 -11.51 -5.48 -18.04
N ALA A 87 -10.45 -5.87 -18.73
CA ALA A 87 -9.73 -4.99 -19.63
C ALA A 87 -10.69 -4.40 -20.67
N GLU A 88 -10.58 -3.11 -20.99
CA GLU A 88 -11.43 -2.43 -21.99
C GLU A 88 -11.22 -2.98 -23.41
N ASP A 89 -10.09 -3.64 -23.60
CA ASP A 89 -9.62 -4.22 -24.84
C ASP A 89 -8.38 -5.09 -24.56
N ILE A 90 -7.98 -5.94 -25.47
CA ILE A 90 -6.79 -6.76 -25.32
C ILE A 90 -5.58 -5.87 -24.99
N ALA A 91 -4.84 -6.20 -23.93
CA ALA A 91 -3.70 -5.45 -23.41
C ALA A 91 -4.02 -3.97 -23.08
N LYS A 92 -5.25 -3.66 -22.68
CA LYS A 92 -5.63 -2.32 -22.24
C LYS A 92 -6.54 -2.34 -21.00
N PHE A 93 -5.96 -2.00 -19.86
CA PHE A 93 -6.73 -1.64 -18.68
C PHE A 93 -7.24 -0.20 -18.76
N PRO A 94 -8.37 0.10 -18.09
CA PRO A 94 -8.93 1.45 -18.08
C PRO A 94 -8.02 2.49 -17.43
N ASP A 95 -7.03 2.09 -16.66
CA ASP A 95 -6.14 2.97 -15.90
C ASP A 95 -4.67 2.62 -16.14
N THR A 96 -3.79 3.54 -15.74
CA THR A 96 -2.35 3.43 -15.96
C THR A 96 -1.64 2.44 -15.04
N ASN A 97 -2.29 2.03 -13.94
CA ASN A 97 -1.74 1.15 -12.91
C ASN A 97 -2.85 0.24 -12.38
N LEU A 98 -2.52 -0.99 -12.01
CA LEU A 98 -3.46 -1.97 -11.45
C LEU A 98 -4.16 -1.49 -10.17
N ALA A 99 -3.45 -0.81 -9.28
CA ALA A 99 -4.05 -0.27 -8.06
C ALA A 99 -5.08 0.83 -8.37
N GLU A 100 -4.79 1.69 -9.36
CA GLU A 100 -5.75 2.72 -9.82
C GLU A 100 -7.02 2.09 -10.39
N SER A 101 -6.88 1.00 -11.15
CA SER A 101 -8.05 0.24 -11.64
C SER A 101 -8.88 -0.31 -10.48
N LEU A 102 -8.23 -0.90 -9.48
CA LEU A 102 -8.92 -1.47 -8.31
C LEU A 102 -9.65 -0.41 -7.45
N GLN A 103 -9.27 0.87 -7.54
CA GLN A 103 -9.96 1.96 -6.82
C GLN A 103 -11.43 2.13 -7.25
N ARG A 104 -11.81 1.65 -8.43
CA ARG A 104 -13.22 1.68 -8.91
C ARG A 104 -14.12 0.70 -8.17
N VAL A 105 -13.54 -0.31 -7.52
CA VAL A 105 -14.27 -1.30 -6.73
C VAL A 105 -14.76 -0.65 -5.44
N PRO A 106 -16.05 -0.78 -5.08
CA PRO A 106 -16.56 -0.29 -3.80
C PRO A 106 -15.74 -0.84 -2.63
N GLY A 107 -15.41 -0.01 -1.65
CA GLY A 107 -14.63 -0.40 -0.48
C GLY A 107 -13.12 -0.51 -0.71
N VAL A 108 -12.63 -0.30 -1.92
CA VAL A 108 -11.19 -0.26 -2.22
C VAL A 108 -10.68 1.17 -2.21
N SER A 109 -9.58 1.39 -1.50
CA SER A 109 -8.80 2.65 -1.55
C SER A 109 -7.35 2.32 -1.84
N ILE A 110 -6.62 3.27 -2.43
CA ILE A 110 -5.21 3.06 -2.77
C ILE A 110 -4.28 3.88 -1.88
N GLN A 111 -3.11 3.32 -1.64
CA GLN A 111 -1.97 4.03 -1.07
C GLN A 111 -1.02 4.39 -2.21
N ARG A 112 -0.71 5.69 -2.34
CA ARG A 112 0.19 6.20 -3.37
C ARG A 112 1.57 6.46 -2.82
N GLU A 113 2.57 6.18 -3.66
CA GLU A 113 3.96 6.54 -3.42
C GLU A 113 4.52 7.21 -4.68
N ALA A 114 5.15 8.37 -4.50
CA ALA A 114 5.67 9.19 -5.60
C ALA A 114 4.64 9.40 -6.74
N GLY A 115 3.38 9.65 -6.37
CA GLY A 115 2.29 9.92 -7.30
C GLY A 115 1.65 8.70 -7.97
N GLU A 116 2.09 7.46 -7.68
CA GLU A 116 1.50 6.23 -8.22
C GLU A 116 0.85 5.35 -7.16
N GLY A 117 -0.23 4.64 -7.54
CA GLY A 117 -0.86 3.64 -6.70
C GLY A 117 0.07 2.45 -6.48
N ARG A 118 0.45 2.17 -5.24
CA ARG A 118 1.35 1.09 -4.87
C ARG A 118 0.65 -0.09 -4.23
N ALA A 119 -0.21 0.20 -3.28
CA ALA A 119 -0.92 -0.79 -2.49
C ALA A 119 -2.39 -0.44 -2.39
N ILE A 120 -3.22 -1.42 -2.02
CA ILE A 120 -4.64 -1.24 -1.83
C ILE A 120 -5.04 -1.53 -0.38
N THR A 121 -6.08 -0.86 0.07
CA THR A 121 -6.85 -1.25 1.25
C THR A 121 -8.22 -1.71 0.80
N VAL A 122 -8.74 -2.78 1.40
CA VAL A 122 -10.09 -3.26 1.12
C VAL A 122 -10.92 -3.17 2.39
N ARG A 123 -12.04 -2.42 2.31
CA ARG A 123 -12.89 -2.15 3.48
C ARG A 123 -12.09 -1.59 4.67
N GLY A 124 -11.13 -0.69 4.37
CA GLY A 124 -10.27 -0.06 5.37
C GLY A 124 -9.16 -0.93 5.95
N LEU A 125 -9.07 -2.20 5.57
CA LEU A 125 -7.99 -3.10 5.98
C LEU A 125 -6.78 -2.92 5.06
N GLY A 126 -5.60 -2.66 5.64
CA GLY A 126 -4.35 -2.40 4.93
C GLY A 126 -3.88 -3.57 4.05
N GLN A 127 -2.82 -3.32 3.27
CA GLN A 127 -2.31 -4.27 2.27
C GLN A 127 -1.97 -5.66 2.82
N GLN A 128 -1.54 -5.77 4.08
CA GLN A 128 -1.20 -7.05 4.73
C GLN A 128 -2.42 -7.97 4.95
N PHE A 129 -3.63 -7.43 4.86
CA PHE A 129 -4.89 -8.17 4.99
C PHE A 129 -5.48 -8.62 3.65
N THR A 130 -4.82 -8.30 2.54
CA THR A 130 -5.24 -8.68 1.20
C THR A 130 -4.29 -9.70 0.62
N ARG A 131 -4.83 -10.83 0.16
CA ARG A 131 -4.07 -11.84 -0.58
C ARG A 131 -4.21 -11.59 -2.06
N VAL A 132 -3.09 -11.61 -2.79
CA VAL A 132 -3.09 -11.49 -4.24
C VAL A 132 -2.64 -12.80 -4.87
N ARG A 133 -3.36 -13.24 -5.91
CA ARG A 133 -3.02 -14.41 -6.70
C ARG A 133 -2.86 -14.00 -8.18
N VAL A 134 -1.91 -14.61 -8.85
CA VAL A 134 -1.73 -14.48 -10.30
C VAL A 134 -2.04 -15.83 -10.92
N ASN A 135 -3.04 -15.89 -11.81
CA ASN A 135 -3.55 -17.13 -12.41
C ASN A 135 -3.87 -18.23 -11.37
N GLY A 136 -4.50 -17.83 -10.24
CA GLY A 136 -4.88 -18.73 -9.15
C GLY A 136 -3.77 -19.07 -8.16
N MET A 137 -2.54 -18.63 -8.37
CA MET A 137 -1.39 -18.91 -7.50
C MET A 137 -1.01 -17.69 -6.67
N GLU A 138 -0.83 -17.86 -5.35
CA GLU A 138 -0.40 -16.76 -4.47
C GLU A 138 0.93 -16.15 -4.93
N ALA A 139 0.97 -14.83 -4.94
CA ALA A 139 2.15 -14.07 -5.27
C ALA A 139 2.39 -12.97 -4.21
N VAL A 140 3.65 -12.81 -3.81
CA VAL A 140 4.13 -11.65 -3.06
C VAL A 140 5.22 -11.01 -3.89
N ALA A 141 4.94 -9.81 -4.39
CA ALA A 141 5.93 -8.99 -5.06
C ALA A 141 6.41 -7.92 -4.08
N THR A 142 7.70 -7.86 -3.87
CA THR A 142 8.33 -6.94 -2.94
C THR A 142 9.05 -5.85 -3.71
N SER A 143 8.79 -4.59 -3.36
CA SER A 143 9.61 -3.46 -3.79
C SER A 143 10.06 -2.63 -2.59
N THR A 144 10.82 -1.57 -2.85
CA THR A 144 11.23 -0.64 -1.81
C THR A 144 10.15 0.41 -1.55
N SER A 145 9.94 0.76 -0.27
CA SER A 145 9.09 1.88 0.15
C SER A 145 9.91 3.15 0.38
N ASP A 146 9.22 4.26 0.70
CA ASP A 146 9.87 5.52 1.09
C ASP A 146 10.92 5.34 2.19
N ALA A 147 10.67 4.44 3.13
CA ALA A 147 11.54 4.24 4.29
C ALA A 147 12.58 3.13 4.13
N SER A 148 12.27 2.04 3.42
CA SER A 148 13.17 0.86 3.31
C SER A 148 12.61 -0.19 2.34
N ALA A 149 13.25 -1.37 2.26
CA ALA A 149 12.67 -2.54 1.61
C ALA A 149 11.35 -2.93 2.28
N ASN A 150 10.35 -3.26 1.48
CA ASN A 150 9.12 -3.85 1.98
C ASN A 150 9.43 -5.27 2.49
N ARG A 151 9.36 -5.45 3.80
CA ARG A 151 9.61 -6.74 4.49
C ARG A 151 8.33 -7.35 5.02
N GLU A 152 7.19 -6.96 4.45
CA GLU A 152 5.87 -7.38 4.87
C GLU A 152 5.18 -8.25 3.80
N ARG A 153 3.98 -8.75 4.11
CA ARG A 153 3.19 -9.62 3.21
C ARG A 153 2.43 -8.88 2.12
N GLY A 154 2.47 -7.55 2.14
CA GLY A 154 1.76 -6.73 1.17
C GLY A 154 2.27 -6.94 -0.26
N PHE A 155 1.34 -6.99 -1.21
CA PHE A 155 1.65 -7.06 -2.62
C PHE A 155 1.87 -5.66 -3.19
N ASP A 156 2.98 -5.46 -3.89
CA ASP A 156 3.31 -4.21 -4.54
C ASP A 156 2.87 -4.22 -6.00
N PHE A 157 1.80 -3.49 -6.29
CA PHE A 157 1.23 -3.42 -7.63
C PHE A 157 2.13 -2.66 -8.62
N ASN A 158 3.09 -1.85 -8.15
CA ASN A 158 4.03 -1.14 -9.00
C ASN A 158 5.02 -2.05 -9.73
N VAL A 159 5.21 -3.27 -9.23
CA VAL A 159 6.09 -4.24 -9.90
C VAL A 159 5.55 -4.65 -11.27
N PHE A 160 4.24 -4.56 -11.49
CA PHE A 160 3.58 -5.09 -12.69
C PHE A 160 2.98 -3.98 -13.55
N ALA A 161 3.14 -4.12 -14.86
CA ALA A 161 2.42 -3.30 -15.83
C ALA A 161 0.97 -3.81 -15.96
N ALA A 162 0.01 -2.88 -15.98
CA ALA A 162 -1.41 -3.23 -16.05
C ALA A 162 -1.77 -3.98 -17.34
N GLU A 163 -1.07 -3.67 -18.43
CA GLU A 163 -1.28 -4.24 -19.75
C GLU A 163 -1.01 -5.75 -19.85
N LEU A 164 -0.39 -6.34 -18.83
CA LEU A 164 -0.10 -7.79 -18.79
C LEU A 164 -1.32 -8.63 -18.38
N PHE A 165 -2.37 -7.99 -17.89
CA PHE A 165 -3.53 -8.66 -17.32
C PHE A 165 -4.78 -8.41 -18.16
N SER A 166 -5.72 -9.35 -18.14
CA SER A 166 -7.00 -9.28 -18.84
C SER A 166 -8.16 -9.00 -17.90
N SER A 167 -8.06 -9.46 -16.65
CA SER A 167 -9.08 -9.20 -15.62
C SER A 167 -8.51 -9.18 -14.21
N LEU A 168 -9.23 -8.46 -13.34
CA LEU A 168 -8.99 -8.42 -11.90
C LEU A 168 -10.29 -8.82 -11.21
N VAL A 169 -10.22 -9.75 -10.25
CA VAL A 169 -11.37 -10.20 -9.47
C VAL A 169 -11.10 -9.96 -8.00
N VAL A 170 -11.97 -9.23 -7.33
CA VAL A 170 -11.89 -8.94 -5.90
C VAL A 170 -12.97 -9.73 -5.17
N HIS A 171 -12.56 -10.79 -4.48
CA HIS A 171 -13.44 -11.62 -3.64
C HIS A 171 -13.56 -10.99 -2.26
N LYS A 172 -14.71 -10.41 -1.95
CA LYS A 172 -15.00 -9.73 -0.67
C LYS A 172 -15.54 -10.65 0.42
N THR A 173 -16.14 -11.78 0.04
CA THR A 173 -16.57 -12.83 0.95
C THR A 173 -15.78 -14.11 0.70
N ALA A 174 -15.55 -14.88 1.75
CA ALA A 174 -14.80 -16.12 1.66
C ALA A 174 -15.67 -17.29 1.20
N GLU A 175 -15.03 -18.25 0.56
CA GLU A 175 -15.55 -19.58 0.21
C GLU A 175 -14.58 -20.64 0.71
N ALA A 176 -15.04 -21.87 0.94
CA ALA A 176 -14.13 -22.93 1.38
C ALA A 176 -13.14 -23.34 0.28
N SER A 177 -13.51 -23.22 -0.98
CA SER A 177 -12.65 -23.44 -2.14
C SER A 177 -11.59 -22.35 -2.32
N LEU A 178 -11.90 -21.11 -1.89
CA LEU A 178 -10.99 -19.98 -1.99
C LEU A 178 -9.89 -20.07 -0.94
N ASP A 179 -8.67 -19.69 -1.30
CA ASP A 179 -7.52 -19.70 -0.41
C ASP A 179 -7.73 -18.81 0.83
N GLU A 180 -7.36 -19.35 1.99
CA GLU A 180 -7.34 -18.62 3.26
C GLU A 180 -6.20 -17.60 3.32
N GLY A 181 -6.25 -16.69 4.31
CA GLY A 181 -5.18 -15.72 4.60
C GLY A 181 -5.52 -14.29 4.21
N SER A 182 -6.81 -13.98 4.09
CA SER A 182 -7.29 -12.66 3.73
C SER A 182 -8.47 -12.25 4.60
N LEU A 183 -8.18 -11.37 5.56
CA LEU A 183 -9.21 -10.69 6.34
C LEU A 183 -9.89 -9.58 5.51
N GLY A 184 -9.15 -8.96 4.59
CA GLY A 184 -9.62 -7.93 3.67
C GLY A 184 -10.34 -8.52 2.47
N ALA A 185 -9.59 -9.05 1.52
CA ALA A 185 -10.07 -9.65 0.29
C ALA A 185 -9.03 -10.61 -0.31
N VAL A 186 -9.46 -11.50 -1.20
CA VAL A 186 -8.58 -12.15 -2.18
C VAL A 186 -8.70 -11.40 -3.50
N VAL A 187 -7.59 -11.06 -4.13
CA VAL A 187 -7.54 -10.40 -5.43
C VAL A 187 -6.87 -11.32 -6.44
N ASP A 188 -7.60 -11.70 -7.48
CA ASP A 188 -7.07 -12.46 -8.60
C ASP A 188 -6.67 -11.54 -9.74
N LEU A 189 -5.45 -11.70 -10.20
CA LEU A 189 -4.89 -11.06 -11.38
C LEU A 189 -4.78 -12.13 -12.47
N ASN A 190 -5.55 -12.02 -13.54
CA ASN A 190 -5.57 -12.99 -14.61
C ASN A 190 -4.82 -12.43 -15.83
N THR A 191 -3.88 -13.20 -16.36
CA THR A 191 -3.21 -12.89 -17.63
C THR A 191 -4.06 -13.37 -18.82
N GLY A 192 -3.68 -12.99 -20.04
CA GLY A 192 -4.47 -13.32 -21.22
C GLY A 192 -4.61 -14.82 -21.50
N ASN A 193 -5.78 -15.20 -22.03
CA ASN A 193 -6.16 -16.56 -22.43
C ASN A 193 -6.08 -16.70 -23.96
N PRO A 194 -5.08 -17.45 -24.52
CA PRO A 194 -4.95 -17.55 -25.98
C PRO A 194 -6.13 -18.23 -26.66
N LEU A 195 -6.86 -19.15 -26.02
CA LEU A 195 -8.03 -19.79 -26.63
C LEU A 195 -9.27 -18.88 -26.70
N ALA A 196 -9.26 -17.74 -26.00
CA ALA A 196 -10.31 -16.72 -26.12
C ALA A 196 -10.04 -15.73 -27.28
N LEU A 197 -8.88 -15.81 -27.94
CA LEU A 197 -8.58 -15.02 -29.12
C LEU A 197 -9.26 -15.62 -30.36
N ASP A 198 -9.56 -14.78 -31.36
CA ASP A 198 -10.07 -15.23 -32.65
C ASP A 198 -9.09 -16.22 -33.30
N ALA A 199 -9.64 -17.17 -34.09
CA ALA A 199 -8.82 -18.12 -34.85
C ALA A 199 -7.89 -17.36 -35.81
N GLY A 200 -6.63 -17.81 -35.88
CA GLY A 200 -5.59 -17.14 -36.63
C GLY A 200 -4.63 -16.31 -35.77
N PHE A 201 -4.06 -15.28 -36.35
CA PHE A 201 -3.05 -14.43 -35.73
C PHE A 201 -3.71 -13.14 -35.26
N SER A 202 -3.48 -12.83 -33.99
CA SER A 202 -3.90 -11.56 -33.34
C SER A 202 -2.67 -10.78 -32.90
N ALA A 203 -2.65 -9.48 -33.15
CA ALA A 203 -1.57 -8.59 -32.71
C ALA A 203 -2.12 -7.24 -32.23
N VAL A 204 -1.63 -6.81 -31.08
CA VAL A 204 -1.93 -5.49 -30.53
C VAL A 204 -0.63 -4.80 -30.14
N ALA A 205 -0.49 -3.52 -30.45
CA ALA A 205 0.64 -2.71 -30.00
C ALA A 205 0.15 -1.32 -29.56
N SER A 206 0.72 -0.79 -28.49
CA SER A 206 0.49 0.57 -28.02
C SER A 206 1.81 1.28 -27.71
N ALA A 207 1.85 2.58 -27.99
CA ALA A 207 2.96 3.44 -27.65
C ALA A 207 2.42 4.77 -27.12
N GLN A 208 2.86 5.16 -25.91
CA GLN A 208 2.51 6.41 -25.27
C GLN A 208 3.76 7.14 -24.80
N VAL A 209 3.67 8.47 -24.72
CA VAL A 209 4.64 9.32 -24.05
C VAL A 209 3.96 9.88 -22.80
N ARG A 210 4.60 9.71 -21.65
CA ARG A 210 4.17 10.23 -20.34
C ARG A 210 5.05 11.43 -19.99
N TYR A 211 4.44 12.54 -19.58
CA TYR A 211 5.09 13.75 -19.12
C TYR A 211 4.61 14.12 -17.71
N ASN A 212 5.53 14.46 -16.81
CA ASN A 212 5.22 15.01 -15.49
C ASN A 212 5.63 16.49 -15.44
N ASP A 213 4.71 17.37 -15.03
CA ASP A 213 4.93 18.82 -15.06
C ASP A 213 5.82 19.34 -13.92
N LEU A 214 6.04 18.55 -12.86
CA LEU A 214 6.91 18.91 -11.74
C LEU A 214 8.37 18.49 -11.97
N SER A 215 8.60 17.30 -12.52
CA SER A 215 9.95 16.85 -12.92
C SER A 215 10.36 17.39 -14.28
N GLU A 216 9.43 17.94 -15.07
CA GLU A 216 9.63 18.38 -16.45
C GLU A 216 10.23 17.29 -17.36
N ASP A 217 10.01 16.01 -17.03
CA ASP A 217 10.58 14.87 -17.74
C ASP A 217 9.51 14.11 -18.51
N ALA A 218 9.91 13.52 -19.64
CA ALA A 218 9.04 12.72 -20.49
C ALA A 218 9.65 11.33 -20.75
N GLY A 219 8.83 10.28 -20.59
CA GLY A 219 9.28 8.91 -20.79
C GLY A 219 8.29 8.07 -21.60
N PRO A 220 8.79 6.97 -22.20
CA PRO A 220 7.98 6.06 -23.00
C PRO A 220 7.16 5.10 -22.14
N ARG A 221 5.97 4.72 -22.65
CA ARG A 221 5.19 3.58 -22.21
C ARG A 221 4.77 2.77 -23.45
N LEU A 222 5.22 1.53 -23.52
CA LEU A 222 5.03 0.65 -24.67
C LEU A 222 4.39 -0.65 -24.19
N ALA A 223 3.42 -1.17 -24.93
CA ALA A 223 2.90 -2.49 -24.68
C ALA A 223 2.51 -3.19 -25.99
N GLY A 224 2.51 -4.52 -25.98
CA GLY A 224 2.10 -5.32 -27.10
C GLY A 224 1.73 -6.73 -26.70
N LEU A 225 0.84 -7.33 -27.50
CA LEU A 225 0.43 -8.73 -27.42
C LEU A 225 0.49 -9.34 -28.80
N LEU A 226 1.00 -10.55 -28.86
CA LEU A 226 0.94 -11.43 -30.03
C LEU A 226 0.28 -12.74 -29.60
N GLY A 227 -0.75 -13.14 -30.32
CA GLY A 227 -1.46 -14.38 -30.10
C GLY A 227 -1.68 -15.16 -31.37
N TRP A 228 -1.85 -16.45 -31.23
CA TRP A 228 -2.26 -17.34 -32.30
C TRP A 228 -3.12 -18.47 -31.75
N THR A 229 -4.26 -18.71 -32.40
CA THR A 229 -5.18 -19.80 -32.08
C THR A 229 -5.47 -20.59 -33.36
N ASN A 230 -5.46 -21.92 -33.27
CA ASN A 230 -5.76 -22.74 -34.43
C ASN A 230 -7.24 -22.62 -34.83
N ASP A 231 -7.56 -23.00 -36.07
CA ASP A 231 -8.92 -22.85 -36.63
C ASP A 231 -10.00 -23.61 -35.85
N ASP A 232 -9.63 -24.66 -35.15
CA ASP A 232 -10.54 -25.48 -34.34
C ASP A 232 -10.71 -24.95 -32.91
N GLY A 233 -9.99 -23.88 -32.49
CA GLY A 233 -10.01 -23.31 -31.13
C GLY A 233 -9.46 -24.25 -30.06
N THR A 234 -8.68 -25.28 -30.42
CA THR A 234 -8.21 -26.32 -29.49
C THR A 234 -6.77 -26.12 -29.03
N PHE A 235 -6.01 -25.26 -29.69
CA PHE A 235 -4.63 -24.93 -29.29
C PHE A 235 -4.37 -23.44 -29.51
N GLY A 236 -3.85 -22.79 -28.52
CA GLY A 236 -3.52 -21.36 -28.55
C GLY A 236 -2.22 -21.05 -27.84
N VAL A 237 -1.55 -20.01 -28.33
CA VAL A 237 -0.34 -19.44 -27.70
C VAL A 237 -0.44 -17.93 -27.72
N SER A 238 -0.08 -17.28 -26.60
CA SER A 238 0.05 -15.83 -26.53
C SER A 238 1.30 -15.39 -25.78
N VAL A 239 1.82 -14.23 -26.17
CA VAL A 239 2.94 -13.56 -25.50
C VAL A 239 2.59 -12.08 -25.43
N SER A 240 2.74 -11.47 -24.25
CA SER A 240 2.65 -10.02 -24.09
C SER A 240 3.90 -9.43 -23.45
N ALA A 241 4.15 -8.16 -23.77
CA ALA A 241 5.26 -7.39 -23.25
C ALA A 241 4.81 -5.97 -22.95
N ALA A 242 5.28 -5.40 -21.84
CA ALA A 242 5.06 -4.02 -21.49
C ALA A 242 6.35 -3.41 -20.96
N TYR A 243 6.64 -2.18 -21.37
CA TYR A 243 7.82 -1.42 -20.93
C TYR A 243 7.42 0.02 -20.61
N SER A 244 7.92 0.56 -19.51
CA SER A 244 7.79 1.97 -19.19
C SER A 244 9.03 2.48 -18.47
N GLN A 245 9.39 3.73 -18.77
CA GLN A 245 10.42 4.46 -18.04
C GLN A 245 9.97 5.91 -17.87
N TYR A 246 10.15 6.47 -16.67
CA TYR A 246 9.78 7.85 -16.39
C TYR A 246 10.38 8.35 -15.08
N LYS A 247 10.49 9.68 -14.99
CA LYS A 247 10.90 10.37 -13.77
C LYS A 247 9.76 11.14 -13.17
N THR A 248 9.75 11.19 -11.83
CA THR A 248 8.83 12.03 -11.05
C THR A 248 9.60 12.73 -9.95
N SER A 249 9.10 13.88 -9.51
CA SER A 249 9.66 14.64 -8.40
C SER A 249 8.62 14.86 -7.32
N GLU A 250 9.07 14.89 -6.07
CA GLU A 250 8.31 15.36 -4.92
C GLU A 250 8.99 16.63 -4.39
N LEU A 251 8.24 17.71 -4.25
CA LEU A 251 8.73 18.95 -3.65
C LEU A 251 7.88 19.30 -2.44
N GLY A 252 8.54 19.60 -1.32
CA GLY A 252 7.77 19.93 -0.13
C GLY A 252 8.61 20.16 1.11
N ASN A 253 7.92 20.11 2.24
CA ASN A 253 8.51 20.24 3.58
C ASN A 253 8.18 19.05 4.46
N ASN A 254 9.00 18.85 5.49
CA ASN A 254 8.84 17.80 6.47
C ASN A 254 9.44 18.24 7.83
N SER A 255 8.73 17.96 8.91
CA SER A 255 9.22 18.23 10.28
C SER A 255 9.88 17.00 10.93
N VAL A 256 9.76 15.83 10.32
CA VAL A 256 10.16 14.52 10.89
C VAL A 256 9.59 14.32 12.29
N ARG A 257 8.32 14.66 12.47
CA ARG A 257 7.57 14.76 13.73
C ARG A 257 7.95 16.01 14.56
N TRP A 258 7.30 16.14 15.69
CA TRP A 258 7.56 17.15 16.70
C TRP A 258 8.05 16.47 17.99
N THR A 259 8.78 17.22 18.83
CA THR A 259 9.35 16.69 20.07
C THR A 259 9.40 17.75 21.15
N GLN A 260 9.59 17.33 22.37
CA GLN A 260 9.85 18.16 23.55
C GLN A 260 11.30 17.92 23.99
N GLY A 261 11.95 18.95 24.56
CA GLY A 261 13.31 18.82 25.06
C GLY A 261 13.87 20.13 25.60
N ALA A 262 14.74 20.09 26.61
CA ALA A 262 15.34 21.28 27.20
C ALA A 262 16.47 21.81 26.31
N PHE A 263 16.39 23.09 25.94
CA PHE A 263 17.43 23.85 25.25
C PHE A 263 18.55 24.29 26.17
N ARG A 264 19.74 24.59 25.61
CA ARG A 264 20.90 25.08 26.39
C ARG A 264 20.57 26.33 27.16
N SER A 265 19.97 27.32 26.49
CA SER A 265 19.49 28.55 27.11
C SER A 265 18.23 29.07 26.42
N VAL A 266 17.45 29.89 27.14
CA VAL A 266 16.26 30.57 26.63
C VAL A 266 16.35 32.05 26.97
N SER A 267 16.29 32.92 25.95
CA SER A 267 16.42 34.39 26.09
C SER A 267 17.59 34.81 27.01
N GLY A 268 18.76 34.18 26.81
CA GLY A 268 19.99 34.46 27.55
C GLY A 268 20.08 33.78 28.93
N THR A 269 19.05 33.09 29.37
CA THR A 269 19.04 32.36 30.66
C THR A 269 19.45 30.91 30.42
N SER A 270 20.52 30.44 31.08
CA SER A 270 20.97 29.04 30.99
C SER A 270 19.94 28.09 31.61
N CYS A 271 19.65 27.00 30.91
CA CYS A 271 18.76 25.93 31.38
C CYS A 271 19.53 24.76 32.00
N PHE A 272 20.88 24.80 32.03
CA PHE A 272 21.70 23.74 32.58
C PHE A 272 22.80 24.31 33.52
N THR A 273 23.08 23.56 34.58
CA THR A 273 24.31 23.72 35.37
C THR A 273 25.19 22.50 35.12
N GLY A 274 26.23 22.70 34.32
CA GLY A 274 27.01 21.58 33.77
C GLY A 274 26.12 20.76 32.85
N THR A 275 25.94 19.46 33.14
CA THR A 275 25.06 18.54 32.39
C THR A 275 23.68 18.36 33.03
N THR A 276 23.41 19.02 34.16
CA THR A 276 22.14 18.84 34.90
C THR A 276 21.17 19.97 34.57
N TYR A 277 19.95 19.60 34.16
CA TYR A 277 18.87 20.53 33.89
C TYR A 277 18.50 21.30 35.16
N THR A 278 18.41 22.61 35.05
CA THR A 278 18.07 23.53 36.14
C THR A 278 16.77 24.24 35.82
N PRO A 279 15.63 23.80 36.40
CA PRO A 279 14.31 24.31 36.04
C PRO A 279 14.19 25.81 36.35
N ASN A 280 13.64 26.57 35.41
CA ASN A 280 13.11 27.91 35.58
C ASN A 280 11.90 28.09 34.63
N SER A 281 11.13 29.19 34.80
CA SER A 281 9.88 29.36 34.07
C SER A 281 10.04 29.39 32.56
N ALA A 282 11.07 30.07 32.05
CA ALA A 282 11.32 30.17 30.60
C ALA A 282 11.81 28.83 30.03
N CYS A 283 12.78 28.18 30.70
CA CYS A 283 13.31 26.87 30.26
C CYS A 283 12.23 25.78 30.32
N ASN A 284 11.36 25.79 31.33
CA ASN A 284 10.24 24.86 31.42
C ASN A 284 9.20 25.11 30.32
N ALA A 285 8.84 26.37 30.08
CA ALA A 285 7.86 26.71 29.04
C ALA A 285 8.32 26.23 27.64
N VAL A 286 9.55 26.58 27.27
CA VAL A 286 10.10 26.20 25.94
C VAL A 286 10.41 24.71 25.87
N GLY A 287 10.98 24.10 26.92
CA GLY A 287 11.38 22.70 26.91
C GLY A 287 10.19 21.71 26.96
N LEU A 288 9.04 22.14 27.45
CA LEU A 288 7.79 21.38 27.43
C LEU A 288 6.89 21.71 26.24
N ALA A 289 7.18 22.78 25.48
CA ALA A 289 6.51 23.04 24.21
C ALA A 289 7.04 22.09 23.12
N PHE A 290 6.16 21.63 22.26
CA PHE A 290 6.56 20.83 21.08
C PHE A 290 7.20 21.73 20.05
N HIS A 291 8.33 21.34 19.52
CA HIS A 291 9.00 21.97 18.38
C HIS A 291 9.24 20.94 17.28
N PRO A 292 9.34 21.35 15.98
CA PRO A 292 9.65 20.42 14.89
C PRO A 292 11.00 19.76 15.17
N ARG A 293 11.08 18.45 14.96
CA ARG A 293 12.27 17.67 15.29
C ARG A 293 13.40 17.86 14.29
N ILE A 294 13.04 17.92 13.01
CA ILE A 294 13.97 18.19 11.90
C ILE A 294 13.17 19.01 10.85
N PRO A 295 13.01 20.33 11.08
CA PRO A 295 12.36 21.18 10.08
C PRO A 295 13.21 21.27 8.83
N ARG A 296 12.63 20.96 7.67
CA ARG A 296 13.34 20.91 6.41
C ARG A 296 12.46 21.16 5.20
N TYR A 297 13.05 21.69 4.15
CA TYR A 297 12.54 21.68 2.78
C TYR A 297 13.47 20.83 1.91
N GLY A 298 12.92 20.24 0.86
CA GLY A 298 13.71 19.48 -0.06
C GLY A 298 12.97 18.97 -1.27
N ALA A 299 13.70 18.22 -2.06
CA ALA A 299 13.20 17.50 -3.22
C ALA A 299 13.53 16.02 -3.09
N VAL A 300 12.64 15.19 -3.62
CA VAL A 300 12.88 13.76 -3.82
C VAL A 300 12.66 13.48 -5.30
N GLU A 301 13.68 12.97 -5.96
CA GLU A 301 13.63 12.59 -7.37
C GLU A 301 13.55 11.07 -7.49
N HIS A 302 12.67 10.59 -8.35
CA HIS A 302 12.48 9.17 -8.63
C HIS A 302 12.70 8.90 -10.11
N ASP A 303 13.53 7.91 -10.46
CA ASP A 303 13.61 7.33 -11.82
C ASP A 303 13.15 5.88 -11.74
N ARG A 304 12.18 5.52 -12.57
CA ARG A 304 11.52 4.21 -12.55
C ARG A 304 11.51 3.58 -13.93
N GLU A 305 11.97 2.33 -13.99
CA GLU A 305 11.95 1.51 -15.21
C GLU A 305 11.21 0.20 -14.89
N ARG A 306 10.24 -0.15 -15.72
CA ARG A 306 9.46 -1.38 -15.59
C ARG A 306 9.47 -2.14 -16.92
N LEU A 307 9.76 -3.44 -16.86
CA LEU A 307 9.59 -4.38 -17.96
C LEU A 307 8.77 -5.57 -17.46
N GLY A 308 7.69 -5.89 -18.17
CA GLY A 308 6.89 -7.06 -17.89
C GLY A 308 6.71 -7.92 -19.13
N LEU A 309 6.71 -9.23 -18.95
CA LEU A 309 6.52 -10.22 -20.00
C LEU A 309 5.54 -11.29 -19.49
N THR A 310 4.57 -11.69 -20.30
CA THR A 310 3.76 -12.89 -20.06
C THR A 310 3.81 -13.81 -21.24
N GLY A 311 3.60 -15.11 -20.99
CA GLY A 311 3.43 -16.11 -22.03
C GLY A 311 2.44 -17.16 -21.55
N SER A 312 1.51 -17.53 -22.41
CA SER A 312 0.51 -18.58 -22.14
C SER A 312 0.44 -19.56 -23.29
N VAL A 313 0.34 -20.82 -22.96
CA VAL A 313 0.08 -21.92 -23.89
C VAL A 313 -1.12 -22.70 -23.38
N GLN A 314 -2.14 -22.83 -24.19
CA GLN A 314 -3.33 -23.60 -23.85
C GLN A 314 -3.59 -24.67 -24.89
N TRP A 315 -3.99 -25.84 -24.42
CA TRP A 315 -4.30 -26.98 -25.26
C TRP A 315 -5.53 -27.71 -24.75
N ALA A 316 -6.58 -27.74 -25.56
CA ALA A 316 -7.82 -28.46 -25.31
C ALA A 316 -7.92 -29.65 -26.31
N PRO A 317 -7.19 -30.79 -26.06
CA PRO A 317 -7.16 -31.93 -26.97
C PRO A 317 -8.54 -32.56 -27.17
N THR A 318 -9.45 -32.32 -26.27
CA THR A 318 -10.84 -32.74 -26.33
C THR A 318 -11.71 -31.68 -25.67
N ASP A 319 -12.99 -31.66 -25.90
CA ASP A 319 -13.96 -30.75 -25.24
C ASP A 319 -14.02 -30.92 -23.71
N ARG A 320 -13.40 -31.99 -23.19
CA ARG A 320 -13.37 -32.38 -21.77
C ARG A 320 -12.01 -32.20 -21.11
N THR A 321 -11.00 -31.79 -21.83
CA THR A 321 -9.64 -31.68 -21.28
C THR A 321 -9.01 -30.38 -21.72
N LYS A 322 -8.59 -29.55 -20.77
CA LYS A 322 -7.85 -28.31 -21.00
C LYS A 322 -6.56 -28.33 -20.17
N LEU A 323 -5.44 -28.05 -20.82
CA LEU A 323 -4.14 -27.86 -20.21
C LEU A 323 -3.67 -26.44 -20.45
N SER A 324 -3.28 -25.74 -19.39
CA SER A 324 -2.73 -24.38 -19.45
C SER A 324 -1.34 -24.34 -18.83
N ILE A 325 -0.41 -23.62 -19.46
CA ILE A 325 0.91 -23.32 -18.91
C ILE A 325 1.12 -21.81 -19.04
N ASP A 326 1.29 -21.14 -17.90
CA ASP A 326 1.39 -19.67 -17.84
C ASP A 326 2.70 -19.25 -17.19
N GLY A 327 3.38 -18.31 -17.83
CA GLY A 327 4.60 -17.68 -17.34
C GLY A 327 4.45 -16.17 -17.21
N LEU A 328 4.95 -15.60 -16.12
CA LEU A 328 5.05 -14.16 -15.90
C LEU A 328 6.47 -13.81 -15.43
N TYR A 329 7.06 -12.82 -16.08
CA TYR A 329 8.32 -12.20 -15.66
C TYR A 329 8.13 -10.69 -15.57
N SER A 330 8.59 -10.07 -14.49
CA SER A 330 8.59 -8.61 -14.34
C SER A 330 9.85 -8.13 -13.67
N THR A 331 10.37 -6.99 -14.14
CA THR A 331 11.42 -6.23 -13.45
C THR A 331 10.92 -4.82 -13.17
N PHE A 332 11.28 -4.33 -11.99
CA PHE A 332 11.03 -2.96 -11.58
C PHE A 332 12.30 -2.38 -10.97
N LYS A 333 12.94 -1.45 -11.69
CA LYS A 333 14.08 -0.71 -11.19
C LYS A 333 13.61 0.65 -10.71
N ALA A 334 14.09 1.07 -9.56
CA ALA A 334 13.78 2.37 -9.00
C ALA A 334 15.02 2.99 -8.37
N SER A 335 15.30 4.25 -8.71
CA SER A 335 16.19 5.10 -7.94
C SER A 335 15.40 6.17 -7.19
N ARG A 336 15.93 6.59 -6.06
CA ARG A 336 15.42 7.67 -5.23
C ARG A 336 16.59 8.52 -4.77
N ASP A 337 16.57 9.79 -5.11
CA ASP A 337 17.56 10.78 -4.72
C ASP A 337 16.90 11.91 -3.94
N GLU A 338 17.41 12.23 -2.75
CA GLU A 338 16.84 13.25 -1.87
C GLU A 338 17.86 14.36 -1.59
N TYR A 339 17.36 15.60 -1.51
CA TYR A 339 18.15 16.82 -1.30
C TYR A 339 17.51 17.65 -0.20
N TRP A 340 18.06 17.62 1.00
CA TRP A 340 17.48 18.29 2.17
C TRP A 340 18.36 19.42 2.69
N GLY A 341 17.72 20.56 3.01
CA GLY A 341 18.27 21.62 3.83
C GLY A 341 17.50 21.68 5.16
N GLU A 342 18.15 21.37 6.28
CA GLU A 342 17.49 21.05 7.53
C GLU A 342 18.18 21.61 8.77
N LEU A 343 17.39 21.77 9.84
CA LEU A 343 17.93 21.96 11.20
C LEU A 343 17.68 20.71 12.03
N LEU A 344 18.68 20.24 12.73
CA LEU A 344 18.62 19.05 13.55
C LEU A 344 18.46 19.45 15.04
N PHE A 345 17.20 19.62 15.49
CA PHE A 345 16.91 19.74 16.92
C PHE A 345 17.13 18.40 17.64
N ARG A 346 16.67 17.34 17.01
CA ARG A 346 16.70 15.95 17.50
C ARG A 346 17.92 15.66 18.35
N THR A 347 17.71 15.50 19.68
CA THR A 347 18.75 15.18 20.68
C THR A 347 19.88 16.20 20.82
N ASN A 348 19.79 17.34 20.15
CA ASN A 348 20.81 18.41 20.13
C ASN A 348 20.34 19.71 20.82
N GLU A 349 19.11 19.74 21.35
CA GLU A 349 18.52 20.91 22.02
C GLU A 349 19.45 21.49 23.08
N ARG A 350 20.19 20.64 23.79
CA ARG A 350 21.17 21.06 24.83
C ARG A 350 22.37 21.86 24.29
N SER A 351 22.62 21.85 23.00
CA SER A 351 23.67 22.68 22.37
C SER A 351 23.13 24.00 21.85
N ILE A 352 21.81 24.13 21.69
CA ILE A 352 21.12 25.19 20.97
C ILE A 352 20.60 26.26 21.97
N ASP A 353 20.80 27.53 21.62
CA ASP A 353 20.27 28.67 22.36
C ASP A 353 19.03 29.21 21.69
N VAL A 354 17.93 29.35 22.42
CA VAL A 354 16.71 30.01 21.97
C VAL A 354 16.81 31.50 22.28
N VAL A 355 16.91 32.33 21.21
CA VAL A 355 17.06 33.79 21.35
C VAL A 355 15.71 34.44 21.53
N ASP A 356 14.74 34.12 20.69
CA ASP A 356 13.37 34.59 20.69
C ASP A 356 12.44 33.42 20.33
N TYR A 357 11.19 33.46 20.80
CA TYR A 357 10.24 32.39 20.60
C TYR A 357 8.78 32.80 20.79
N GLN A 358 7.87 32.04 20.14
CA GLN A 358 6.44 32.10 20.37
C GLN A 358 5.85 30.70 20.57
N ILE A 359 5.04 30.57 21.61
CA ILE A 359 4.30 29.31 21.90
C ILE A 359 2.82 29.60 21.73
N ASP A 360 2.12 28.72 20.99
CA ASP A 360 0.68 28.82 20.78
C ASP A 360 -0.15 28.21 21.93
N ALA A 361 -1.48 28.20 21.75
CA ALA A 361 -2.42 27.69 22.76
C ALA A 361 -2.34 26.16 22.92
N ASP A 362 -1.86 25.44 21.88
CA ASP A 362 -1.72 23.98 21.86
C ASP A 362 -0.33 23.53 22.30
N ASN A 363 0.41 24.47 22.94
CA ASN A 363 1.76 24.23 23.47
C ASN A 363 2.77 23.85 22.36
N ASN A 364 2.66 24.46 21.19
CA ASN A 364 3.62 24.35 20.10
C ASN A 364 4.53 25.57 20.09
N LEU A 365 5.83 25.37 20.04
CA LEU A 365 6.82 26.39 19.74
C LEU A 365 6.73 26.69 18.23
N ILE A 366 5.79 27.56 17.85
CA ILE A 366 5.43 27.81 16.45
C ILE A 366 6.42 28.71 15.72
N SER A 367 7.14 29.57 16.44
CA SER A 367 8.22 30.35 15.84
C SER A 367 9.37 30.57 16.80
N GLY A 368 10.55 30.77 16.28
CA GLY A 368 11.73 31.06 17.09
C GLY A 368 12.97 31.38 16.28
N THR A 369 13.94 32.04 16.97
CA THR A 369 15.28 32.31 16.48
C THR A 369 16.29 31.59 17.35
N PHE A 370 17.29 30.97 16.71
CA PHE A 370 18.20 30.03 17.36
C PHE A 370 19.67 30.37 17.03
N ASN A 371 20.54 30.24 18.01
CA ASN A 371 21.98 30.32 17.89
C ASN A 371 22.63 28.99 18.33
N ASN A 372 23.87 28.75 17.91
CA ASN A 372 24.54 27.47 18.07
C ASN A 372 23.68 26.32 17.55
N ALA A 373 22.92 26.62 16.50
CA ALA A 373 22.00 25.71 15.87
C ALA A 373 22.76 24.66 15.05
N TRP A 374 22.22 23.45 15.02
CA TRP A 374 22.84 22.33 14.29
C TRP A 374 22.20 22.21 12.90
N VAL A 375 22.77 22.94 11.95
CA VAL A 375 22.33 22.94 10.56
C VAL A 375 22.95 21.76 9.82
N ARG A 376 22.14 21.15 8.98
CA ARG A 376 22.52 19.98 8.18
C ARG A 376 22.05 20.14 6.75
N THR A 377 22.85 19.65 5.81
CA THR A 377 22.37 19.34 4.47
C THR A 377 22.66 17.88 4.17
N GLU A 378 21.70 17.22 3.53
CA GLU A 378 21.73 15.79 3.31
C GLU A 378 21.50 15.44 1.84
N ARG A 379 22.30 14.52 1.33
CA ARG A 379 22.06 13.80 0.11
C ARG A 379 21.81 12.34 0.45
N TYR A 380 20.59 11.86 0.18
CA TYR A 380 20.26 10.44 0.21
C TYR A 380 20.17 9.91 -1.21
N SER A 381 20.66 8.69 -1.45
CA SER A 381 20.54 8.03 -2.75
C SER A 381 20.30 6.55 -2.57
N ARG A 382 19.27 6.03 -3.22
CA ARG A 382 18.94 4.61 -3.19
C ARG A 382 18.74 4.07 -4.60
N GLU A 383 19.29 2.89 -4.86
CA GLU A 383 19.04 2.10 -6.07
C GLU A 383 18.51 0.73 -5.69
N SER A 384 17.42 0.33 -6.32
CA SER A 384 16.79 -0.96 -6.10
C SER A 384 16.32 -1.58 -7.41
N GLU A 385 16.26 -2.90 -7.45
CA GLU A 385 15.72 -3.66 -8.56
C GLU A 385 14.85 -4.79 -8.01
N THR A 386 13.59 -4.87 -8.37
CA THR A 386 12.74 -6.05 -8.08
C THR A 386 12.65 -6.91 -9.32
N LYS A 387 12.90 -8.20 -9.17
CA LYS A 387 12.70 -9.23 -10.20
C LYS A 387 11.65 -10.20 -9.71
N PHE A 388 10.57 -10.33 -10.46
CA PHE A 388 9.53 -11.30 -10.19
C PHE A 388 9.41 -12.29 -11.34
N HIS A 389 9.29 -13.57 -11.02
CA HIS A 389 8.94 -14.59 -12.00
C HIS A 389 8.02 -15.64 -11.41
N GLN A 390 7.09 -16.09 -12.23
CA GLN A 390 6.14 -17.16 -11.91
C GLN A 390 6.00 -18.09 -13.08
N LEU A 391 5.87 -19.36 -12.80
CA LEU A 391 5.46 -20.40 -13.76
C LEU A 391 4.39 -21.26 -13.08
N SER A 392 3.26 -21.42 -13.76
CA SER A 392 2.15 -22.28 -13.32
C SER A 392 1.67 -23.18 -14.44
N GLY A 393 1.15 -24.33 -14.06
CA GLY A 393 0.47 -25.26 -14.95
C GLY A 393 -0.85 -25.70 -14.35
N ARG A 394 -1.90 -25.75 -15.18
CA ARG A 394 -3.25 -26.16 -14.79
C ARG A 394 -3.77 -27.24 -15.71
N LEU A 395 -4.35 -28.26 -15.15
CA LEU A 395 -5.05 -29.33 -15.87
C LEU A 395 -6.49 -29.40 -15.39
N GLU A 396 -7.42 -29.18 -16.31
CA GLU A 396 -8.85 -29.40 -16.13
C GLU A 396 -9.26 -30.63 -16.94
N HIS A 397 -10.00 -31.56 -16.32
CA HIS A 397 -10.48 -32.73 -17.01
C HIS A 397 -11.86 -33.15 -16.50
N GLU A 398 -12.80 -33.36 -17.43
CA GLU A 398 -14.13 -33.88 -17.16
C GLU A 398 -14.17 -35.36 -17.43
N PHE A 399 -14.18 -36.19 -16.39
CA PHE A 399 -14.36 -37.64 -16.53
C PHE A 399 -15.74 -37.99 -17.06
N SER A 400 -16.72 -37.19 -16.73
CA SER A 400 -18.10 -37.31 -17.18
C SER A 400 -18.78 -35.92 -17.00
N ASP A 401 -20.00 -35.79 -17.52
CA ASP A 401 -20.82 -34.59 -17.33
C ASP A 401 -21.09 -34.26 -15.84
N ARG A 402 -20.74 -35.15 -14.92
CA ARG A 402 -20.95 -34.99 -13.47
C ARG A 402 -19.67 -34.97 -12.64
N VAL A 403 -18.53 -35.25 -13.20
CA VAL A 403 -17.27 -35.30 -12.44
C VAL A 403 -16.18 -34.60 -13.23
N LYS A 404 -15.67 -33.51 -12.66
CA LYS A 404 -14.54 -32.72 -13.15
C LYS A 404 -13.41 -32.70 -12.11
N ILE A 405 -12.19 -32.66 -12.56
CA ILE A 405 -11.01 -32.37 -11.73
C ILE A 405 -10.33 -31.12 -12.23
N ASP A 406 -9.74 -30.39 -11.29
CA ASP A 406 -8.84 -29.27 -11.56
C ASP A 406 -7.58 -29.43 -10.74
N LEU A 407 -6.42 -29.40 -11.38
CA LEU A 407 -5.11 -29.48 -10.75
C LEU A 407 -4.28 -28.25 -11.12
N LEU A 408 -3.76 -27.55 -10.13
CA LEU A 408 -2.88 -26.39 -10.30
C LEU A 408 -1.55 -26.65 -9.58
N GLY A 409 -0.46 -26.36 -10.25
CA GLY A 409 0.87 -26.42 -9.63
C GLY A 409 1.81 -25.38 -10.22
N GLY A 410 2.71 -24.87 -9.38
CA GLY A 410 3.67 -23.90 -9.84
C GLY A 410 4.55 -23.30 -8.74
N PHE A 411 5.34 -22.33 -9.15
CA PHE A 411 6.21 -21.57 -8.23
C PHE A 411 6.29 -20.11 -8.65
N SER A 412 6.52 -19.22 -7.68
CA SER A 412 6.89 -17.82 -7.90
C SER A 412 8.09 -17.44 -7.03
N LYS A 413 8.85 -16.43 -7.50
CA LYS A 413 9.97 -15.85 -6.77
C LYS A 413 10.03 -14.35 -7.03
N SER A 414 10.17 -13.57 -5.96
CA SER A 414 10.47 -12.14 -5.98
C SER A 414 11.82 -11.89 -5.33
N GLU A 415 12.73 -11.24 -6.02
CA GLU A 415 14.03 -10.80 -5.52
C GLU A 415 14.07 -9.28 -5.58
N ALA A 416 14.37 -8.63 -4.46
CA ALA A 416 14.37 -7.18 -4.32
C ALA A 416 15.65 -6.68 -3.64
N PRO A 417 16.81 -6.71 -4.31
CA PRO A 417 18.04 -6.11 -3.81
C PRO A 417 17.92 -4.58 -3.81
N ILE A 418 18.36 -3.96 -2.72
CA ILE A 418 18.77 -2.57 -2.65
C ILE A 418 20.28 -2.56 -2.79
N THR A 419 20.77 -2.24 -3.98
CA THR A 419 22.21 -2.31 -4.30
C THR A 419 22.99 -1.14 -3.69
N ARG A 420 22.30 -0.01 -3.50
CA ARG A 420 22.83 1.18 -2.84
C ARG A 420 21.72 1.81 -1.97
N GLU A 421 22.04 2.13 -0.73
CA GLU A 421 21.26 2.99 0.15
C GLU A 421 22.23 3.89 0.91
N ALA A 422 22.64 4.96 0.24
CA ALA A 422 23.70 5.85 0.69
C ALA A 422 23.13 7.15 1.25
N THR A 423 23.70 7.62 2.37
CA THR A 423 23.44 8.95 2.93
C THR A 423 24.77 9.64 3.14
N LEU A 424 24.89 10.86 2.63
CA LEU A 424 26.04 11.76 2.85
C LEU A 424 25.53 13.03 3.52
N ILE A 425 26.23 13.48 4.55
CA ILE A 425 25.78 14.54 5.44
C ILE A 425 26.86 15.59 5.64
N PHE A 426 26.50 16.83 5.37
CA PHE A 426 27.29 18.01 5.77
C PHE A 426 26.65 18.67 6.98
N ASP A 427 27.45 18.99 8.02
CA ASP A 427 26.98 19.68 9.22
C ASP A 427 27.73 21.00 9.43
N ASP A 428 26.99 22.03 9.89
CA ASP A 428 27.47 23.20 10.61
C ASP A 428 26.78 23.22 11.99
N ARG A 429 27.52 23.06 13.09
CA ARG A 429 26.97 22.82 14.43
C ARG A 429 27.05 24.02 15.36
N ASP A 430 27.47 25.18 14.88
CA ASP A 430 27.49 26.44 15.63
C ASP A 430 26.86 27.61 14.86
N PHE A 431 25.88 27.26 13.99
CA PHE A 431 25.17 28.21 13.15
C PHE A 431 24.37 29.21 14.00
N ASN A 432 24.42 30.52 13.64
CA ASN A 432 23.71 31.57 14.36
C ASN A 432 22.68 32.27 13.48
N GLY A 433 21.50 32.56 14.05
CA GLY A 433 20.43 33.26 13.37
C GLY A 433 19.55 32.36 12.49
N TYR A 434 19.53 31.05 12.74
CA TYR A 434 18.46 30.22 12.18
C TYR A 434 17.10 30.64 12.75
N SER A 435 16.06 30.69 11.95
CA SER A 435 14.70 30.91 12.41
C SER A 435 13.69 30.11 11.63
N TYR A 436 12.58 29.78 12.27
CA TYR A 436 11.42 29.21 11.61
C TYR A 436 10.12 29.88 12.07
N ASP A 437 9.09 29.78 11.24
CA ASP A 437 7.72 30.15 11.54
C ASP A 437 6.75 29.10 10.98
N TYR A 438 6.05 28.41 11.86
CA TYR A 438 5.01 27.40 11.64
C TYR A 438 3.60 27.96 11.94
N SER A 439 3.39 29.28 11.85
CA SER A 439 2.04 29.86 11.91
C SER A 439 1.11 29.28 10.83
N ASP A 440 1.69 28.88 9.70
CA ASP A 440 1.10 27.97 8.71
C ASP A 440 1.81 26.61 8.80
N MET A 441 1.11 25.60 9.34
CA MET A 441 1.65 24.25 9.54
C MET A 441 1.93 23.52 8.23
N ASP A 442 1.26 23.89 7.13
CA ASP A 442 1.42 23.29 5.81
C ASP A 442 2.59 23.89 5.01
N SER A 443 2.89 25.17 5.26
CA SER A 443 3.89 25.94 4.52
C SER A 443 4.76 26.78 5.47
N PRO A 444 5.57 26.14 6.33
CA PRO A 444 6.39 26.87 7.29
C PRO A 444 7.48 27.69 6.59
N GLN A 445 7.83 28.84 7.14
CA GLN A 445 9.01 29.58 6.72
C GLN A 445 10.26 29.07 7.46
N LEU A 446 11.29 28.66 6.73
CA LEU A 446 12.59 28.28 7.28
C LEU A 446 13.66 29.23 6.74
N SER A 447 14.36 29.92 7.64
CA SER A 447 15.39 30.89 7.29
C SER A 447 16.71 30.55 7.94
N PHE A 448 17.75 30.43 7.12
CA PHE A 448 19.12 30.18 7.58
C PHE A 448 19.93 31.49 7.65
N GLY A 449 19.36 32.53 8.26
CA GLY A 449 20.00 33.82 8.45
C GLY A 449 20.26 34.58 7.17
N THR A 450 20.98 35.70 7.28
CA THR A 450 21.27 36.58 6.12
C THR A 450 22.32 36.01 5.15
N ASN A 451 23.20 35.13 5.62
CA ASN A 451 24.26 34.53 4.82
C ASN A 451 23.81 33.24 4.14
N GLY A 452 22.69 32.64 4.57
CA GLY A 452 22.18 31.38 4.03
C GLY A 452 23.12 30.20 4.31
N ILE A 453 22.92 29.11 3.56
CA ILE A 453 23.68 27.86 3.65
C ILE A 453 24.19 27.40 2.26
N SER A 454 24.63 28.36 1.45
CA SER A 454 25.10 28.12 0.07
C SER A 454 26.62 28.10 -0.07
N ASP A 455 27.38 28.45 0.98
CA ASP A 455 28.83 28.43 0.99
C ASP A 455 29.38 27.09 1.50
N PRO A 456 30.07 26.28 0.68
CA PRO A 456 30.67 25.04 1.11
C PRO A 456 31.58 25.16 2.33
N ALA A 457 32.26 26.31 2.46
CA ALA A 457 33.23 26.52 3.53
C ALA A 457 32.63 26.58 4.93
N GLN A 458 31.33 26.73 5.05
CA GLN A 458 30.60 26.68 6.33
C GLN A 458 30.48 25.26 6.87
N PHE A 459 30.62 24.25 6.01
CA PHE A 459 30.26 22.88 6.32
C PHE A 459 31.46 21.96 6.46
N GLN A 460 31.21 20.84 7.07
CA GLN A 460 32.11 19.71 7.15
C GLN A 460 31.35 18.43 6.82
N LEU A 461 32.00 17.50 6.06
CA LEU A 461 31.46 16.16 5.87
C LEU A 461 31.45 15.44 7.21
N ALA A 462 30.27 15.29 7.79
CA ALA A 462 30.08 14.89 9.17
C ALA A 462 29.83 13.38 9.33
N GLU A 463 29.03 12.82 8.43
CA GLU A 463 28.58 11.44 8.50
C GLU A 463 28.34 10.90 7.10
N PHE A 464 28.62 9.60 6.91
CA PHE A 464 28.20 8.86 5.73
C PHE A 464 27.76 7.45 6.11
N ARG A 465 26.81 6.90 5.32
CA ARG A 465 26.24 5.57 5.51
C ARG A 465 26.03 4.91 4.17
N ASN A 466 26.19 3.59 4.10
CA ASN A 466 25.71 2.77 3.01
C ASN A 466 25.09 1.50 3.61
N ARG A 467 23.80 1.27 3.33
CA ARG A 467 22.99 0.21 3.96
C ARG A 467 22.26 -0.64 2.92
N PRO A 468 22.97 -1.29 2.01
CA PRO A 468 22.33 -2.17 1.04
C PRO A 468 21.61 -3.32 1.73
N SER A 469 20.66 -3.96 1.04
CA SER A 469 19.95 -5.12 1.55
C SER A 469 19.42 -6.00 0.43
N ASP A 470 19.24 -7.28 0.72
CA ASP A 470 18.61 -8.26 -0.14
C ASP A 470 17.34 -8.79 0.50
N THR A 471 16.23 -8.81 -0.24
CA THR A 471 14.98 -9.43 0.21
C THR A 471 14.49 -10.40 -0.85
N THR A 472 14.11 -11.61 -0.44
CA THR A 472 13.62 -12.66 -1.34
C THR A 472 12.35 -13.29 -0.78
N ASN A 473 11.33 -13.43 -1.64
CA ASN A 473 10.12 -14.21 -1.38
C ASN A 473 10.00 -15.33 -2.39
N LYS A 474 9.66 -16.55 -1.94
CA LYS A 474 9.46 -17.73 -2.80
C LYS A 474 8.19 -18.44 -2.40
N PHE A 475 7.37 -18.78 -3.39
CA PHE A 475 6.20 -19.65 -3.23
C PHE A 475 6.33 -20.90 -4.07
N LYS A 476 5.84 -22.01 -3.51
CA LYS A 476 5.55 -23.25 -4.25
C LYS A 476 4.15 -23.66 -3.86
N THR A 477 3.32 -23.98 -4.85
CA THR A 477 1.93 -24.37 -4.64
C THR A 477 1.61 -25.60 -5.47
N VAL A 478 0.89 -26.52 -4.86
CA VAL A 478 0.19 -27.63 -5.55
C VAL A 478 -1.18 -27.70 -4.92
N SER A 479 -2.23 -27.60 -5.74
CA SER A 479 -3.62 -27.75 -5.31
C SER A 479 -4.40 -28.58 -6.32
N GLY A 480 -5.49 -29.15 -5.86
CA GLY A 480 -6.41 -29.85 -6.73
C GLY A 480 -7.77 -30.01 -6.08
N ASN A 481 -8.79 -30.02 -6.90
CA ASN A 481 -10.17 -30.25 -6.50
C ASN A 481 -10.88 -31.22 -7.42
N ILE A 482 -11.93 -31.80 -6.92
CA ILE A 482 -12.88 -32.67 -7.59
C ILE A 482 -14.24 -32.02 -7.45
N ASP A 483 -14.87 -31.72 -8.57
CA ASP A 483 -16.24 -31.25 -8.66
C ASP A 483 -17.15 -32.45 -8.99
N TRP A 484 -18.18 -32.65 -8.18
CA TRP A 484 -19.15 -33.71 -8.37
C TRP A 484 -20.58 -33.15 -8.41
N GLN A 485 -21.17 -33.11 -9.59
CA GLN A 485 -22.55 -32.77 -9.81
C GLN A 485 -23.47 -33.92 -9.35
N ALA A 486 -23.88 -33.86 -8.09
CA ALA A 486 -24.70 -34.90 -7.47
C ALA A 486 -26.12 -34.95 -8.05
N THR A 487 -26.75 -33.76 -8.27
CA THR A 487 -28.01 -33.57 -8.96
C THR A 487 -27.88 -32.36 -9.88
N ASP A 488 -28.88 -32.03 -10.67
CA ASP A 488 -28.87 -30.84 -11.52
C ASP A 488 -28.83 -29.53 -10.71
N GLU A 489 -29.23 -29.57 -9.42
CA GLU A 489 -29.30 -28.43 -8.52
C GLU A 489 -28.19 -28.42 -7.46
N LEU A 490 -27.40 -29.48 -7.30
CA LEU A 490 -26.42 -29.64 -6.21
C LEU A 490 -25.10 -30.19 -6.70
N ASN A 491 -24.05 -29.41 -6.48
CA ASN A 491 -22.67 -29.76 -6.76
C ASN A 491 -21.88 -29.85 -5.45
N PHE A 492 -21.01 -30.84 -5.34
CA PHE A 492 -20.01 -30.92 -4.25
C PHE A 492 -18.61 -30.72 -4.80
N GLU A 493 -17.85 -29.86 -4.14
CA GLU A 493 -16.46 -29.62 -4.42
C GLU A 493 -15.60 -30.08 -3.23
N ILE A 494 -14.58 -30.90 -3.49
CA ILE A 494 -13.64 -31.42 -2.49
C ILE A 494 -12.24 -31.14 -2.99
N GLY A 495 -11.45 -30.40 -2.22
CA GLY A 495 -10.10 -30.06 -2.65
C GLY A 495 -9.05 -30.09 -1.55
N GLY A 496 -7.81 -30.00 -1.98
CA GLY A 496 -6.66 -29.92 -1.11
C GLY A 496 -5.54 -29.06 -1.66
N VAL A 497 -4.71 -28.53 -0.79
CA VAL A 497 -3.61 -27.62 -1.13
C VAL A 497 -2.39 -27.91 -0.26
N TYR A 498 -1.23 -27.86 -0.88
CA TYR A 498 0.06 -27.72 -0.22
C TYR A 498 0.76 -26.48 -0.73
N ARG A 499 1.21 -25.62 0.19
CA ARG A 499 1.98 -24.41 -0.12
C ARG A 499 3.21 -24.31 0.77
N GLN A 500 4.30 -23.83 0.21
CA GLN A 500 5.47 -23.40 0.95
C GLN A 500 5.79 -21.96 0.58
N PHE A 501 5.93 -21.12 1.60
CA PHE A 501 6.40 -19.75 1.49
C PHE A 501 7.72 -19.61 2.23
N ASP A 502 8.73 -19.08 1.56
CA ASP A 502 10.03 -18.78 2.14
C ASP A 502 10.32 -17.29 1.95
N PHE A 503 10.55 -16.59 3.06
CA PHE A 503 10.96 -15.20 3.14
C PHE A 503 12.37 -15.13 3.72
N ASP A 504 13.27 -14.43 3.03
CA ASP A 504 14.64 -14.19 3.46
C ASP A 504 14.98 -12.70 3.29
N THR A 505 15.60 -12.06 4.30
CA THR A 505 16.16 -10.72 4.16
C THR A 505 17.51 -10.63 4.87
N ILE A 506 18.47 -9.95 4.22
CA ILE A 506 19.79 -9.68 4.76
C ILE A 506 20.06 -8.19 4.59
N GLY A 507 20.28 -7.48 5.68
CA GLY A 507 20.75 -6.11 5.66
C GLY A 507 22.28 -6.02 5.86
N TYR A 508 22.89 -5.04 5.21
CA TYR A 508 24.31 -4.77 5.35
C TYR A 508 24.52 -3.33 5.82
N ARG A 509 25.63 -3.04 6.50
CA ARG A 509 25.95 -1.69 6.98
C ARG A 509 27.41 -1.35 6.80
N ALA A 510 27.64 -0.14 6.29
CA ALA A 510 28.90 0.56 6.31
C ALA A 510 28.62 2.01 6.73
N ASP A 511 28.70 2.28 8.03
CA ASP A 511 28.41 3.58 8.62
C ASP A 511 29.71 4.17 9.19
N SER A 512 29.94 5.47 9.00
CA SER A 512 31.03 6.20 9.65
C SER A 512 30.59 7.62 10.02
N THR A 513 31.06 8.07 11.17
CA THR A 513 30.77 9.40 11.71
C THR A 513 32.09 10.10 12.01
N TYR A 514 32.37 11.18 11.30
CA TYR A 514 33.54 12.01 11.54
C TYR A 514 33.32 13.02 12.67
N CYS A 515 32.14 13.56 12.78
CA CYS A 515 31.75 14.54 13.76
C CYS A 515 31.15 13.87 15.00
N VAL A 516 31.99 13.51 15.96
CA VAL A 516 31.56 12.83 17.20
C VAL A 516 31.26 13.77 18.36
N ALA A 517 31.54 15.07 18.22
CA ALA A 517 31.36 16.07 19.29
C ALA A 517 30.24 17.07 18.92
N PHE A 518 29.73 17.79 19.92
CA PHE A 518 28.76 18.87 19.72
C PHE A 518 29.28 20.03 18.88
N THR A 519 30.61 20.19 18.79
CA THR A 519 31.26 21.15 17.93
C THR A 519 31.90 20.41 16.77
N CYS A 520 31.36 20.59 15.57
CA CYS A 520 31.98 20.11 14.34
C CYS A 520 32.18 21.33 13.44
N ARG A 521 33.41 21.86 13.42
CA ARG A 521 33.73 23.05 12.66
C ARG A 521 34.56 22.67 11.45
N PRO A 522 34.49 23.41 10.34
CA PRO A 522 35.34 23.19 9.19
C PRO A 522 36.79 23.07 9.57
N GLY A 523 37.45 21.96 9.14
CA GLY A 523 38.87 21.68 9.44
C GLY A 523 39.14 21.11 10.83
N GLN A 524 38.15 20.96 11.70
CA GLN A 524 38.35 20.40 13.05
C GLN A 524 38.19 18.88 13.09
N TYR A 525 37.14 18.35 12.46
CA TYR A 525 36.86 16.93 12.32
C TYR A 525 36.37 16.63 10.92
N GLY A 526 36.68 15.44 10.39
CA GLY A 526 36.28 15.03 9.04
C GLY A 526 36.95 15.78 7.92
N LEU A 527 36.32 15.78 6.75
CA LEU A 527 36.79 16.45 5.55
C LEU A 527 36.10 17.80 5.38
N PRO A 528 36.87 18.90 5.16
CA PRO A 528 36.25 20.19 4.84
C PRO A 528 35.50 20.09 3.51
N VAL A 529 34.31 20.69 3.44
CA VAL A 529 33.49 20.72 2.23
C VAL A 529 34.06 21.76 1.26
N THR A 530 34.21 21.34 0.01
CA THR A 530 34.69 22.18 -1.09
C THR A 530 33.80 21.96 -2.31
N GLY A 531 33.86 22.86 -3.29
CA GLY A 531 33.15 22.69 -4.56
C GLY A 531 33.50 21.41 -5.35
N ALA A 532 34.55 20.68 -4.95
CA ALA A 532 34.92 19.41 -5.57
C ALA A 532 34.01 18.25 -5.11
N ILE A 533 33.43 18.33 -3.90
CA ILE A 533 32.60 17.30 -3.31
C ILE A 533 31.16 17.77 -2.99
N SER A 534 30.84 18.97 -3.45
CA SER A 534 29.52 19.57 -3.21
C SER A 534 28.94 20.24 -4.44
N GLU A 535 27.65 20.35 -4.51
CA GLU A 535 26.91 21.11 -5.49
C GLU A 535 25.89 22.03 -4.80
N LEU A 536 25.49 23.09 -5.52
CA LEU A 536 24.42 23.97 -5.05
C LEU A 536 23.09 23.41 -5.53
N PHE A 537 22.21 23.09 -4.58
CA PHE A 537 20.83 22.70 -4.86
C PHE A 537 19.93 23.94 -4.78
N GLU A 538 18.98 24.03 -5.72
CA GLU A 538 17.95 25.07 -5.76
C GLU A 538 16.55 24.43 -5.68
N LEU A 539 15.80 24.76 -4.63
CA LEU A 539 14.44 24.28 -4.40
C LEU A 539 13.49 24.91 -5.41
N GLY A 540 12.78 24.09 -6.15
CA GLY A 540 11.68 24.51 -7.01
C GLY A 540 10.47 25.07 -6.24
N ASN A 541 9.34 25.17 -6.87
CA ASN A 541 8.10 25.62 -6.22
C ASN A 541 7.51 24.48 -5.35
N ALA A 542 7.90 24.45 -4.10
CA ALA A 542 7.39 23.55 -3.06
C ALA A 542 6.22 24.14 -2.27
N GLY A 543 5.67 25.29 -2.68
CA GLY A 543 4.66 26.01 -1.92
C GLY A 543 5.21 26.83 -0.74
N GLN A 544 6.51 27.00 -0.65
CA GLN A 544 7.18 27.72 0.44
C GLN A 544 6.83 29.21 0.44
N PRO A 545 6.69 29.86 1.65
CA PRO A 545 6.37 31.27 1.73
C PRO A 545 7.57 32.18 1.37
N ALA A 546 7.28 33.45 1.14
CA ALA A 546 8.31 34.46 0.91
C ALA A 546 9.26 34.57 2.11
N GLY A 547 10.57 34.66 1.85
CA GLY A 547 11.60 34.72 2.90
C GLY A 547 12.14 33.38 3.33
N ASN A 548 11.60 32.28 2.77
CA ASN A 548 12.19 30.94 2.94
C ASN A 548 13.57 30.85 2.27
N THR A 549 14.50 30.10 2.85
CA THR A 549 15.79 29.80 2.21
C THR A 549 15.59 28.71 1.18
N ASN A 550 15.87 28.99 -0.10
CA ASN A 550 15.58 28.10 -1.22
C ASN A 550 16.84 27.53 -1.90
N GLN A 551 18.02 27.85 -1.39
CA GLN A 551 19.29 27.36 -1.96
C GLN A 551 20.20 26.87 -0.83
N TRP A 552 20.82 25.73 -1.03
CA TRP A 552 21.80 25.17 -0.11
C TRP A 552 22.79 24.23 -0.79
N VAL A 553 23.98 24.13 -0.19
CA VAL A 553 25.00 23.18 -0.62
C VAL A 553 24.61 21.77 -0.20
N VAL A 554 24.71 20.80 -1.09
CA VAL A 554 24.50 19.37 -0.79
C VAL A 554 25.74 18.55 -1.22
N PRO A 555 25.94 17.36 -0.65
CA PRO A 555 26.96 16.44 -1.14
C PRO A 555 26.76 16.08 -2.62
N LEU A 556 27.81 16.21 -3.43
CA LEU A 556 27.85 15.66 -4.78
C LEU A 556 28.18 14.17 -4.67
N LEU A 557 27.19 13.31 -4.91
CA LEU A 557 27.17 11.90 -4.51
C LEU A 557 28.44 11.13 -4.86
N GLY A 558 28.85 11.09 -6.13
CA GLY A 558 30.06 10.37 -6.58
C GLY A 558 31.32 10.91 -5.91
N PRO A 559 31.69 12.16 -6.16
CA PRO A 559 32.94 12.76 -5.60
C PRO A 559 33.00 12.78 -4.08
N ALA A 560 31.87 13.00 -3.37
CA ALA A 560 31.86 12.98 -1.91
C ALA A 560 31.97 11.54 -1.37
N ALA A 561 31.32 10.56 -2.02
CA ALA A 561 31.50 9.16 -1.68
C ALA A 561 32.90 8.65 -1.91
N ASP A 562 33.54 9.02 -3.06
CA ASP A 562 34.93 8.66 -3.40
C ASP A 562 35.91 9.26 -2.39
N ALA A 563 35.69 10.52 -1.96
CA ALA A 563 36.58 11.19 -0.99
C ALA A 563 36.66 10.45 0.36
N VAL A 564 35.67 9.63 0.70
CA VAL A 564 35.63 8.82 1.92
C VAL A 564 35.70 7.32 1.64
N GLY A 565 35.81 6.91 0.38
CA GLY A 565 35.81 5.50 -0.02
C GLY A 565 34.50 4.76 0.34
N LEU A 566 33.34 5.43 0.32
CA LEU A 566 32.08 4.87 0.81
C LEU A 566 31.68 3.60 0.06
N PHE A 567 31.78 3.62 -1.27
CA PHE A 567 31.41 2.47 -2.10
C PHE A 567 32.52 1.42 -2.24
N GLU A 568 33.72 1.71 -1.78
CA GLU A 568 34.83 0.75 -1.65
C GLU A 568 34.78 -0.03 -0.34
N LEU A 569 34.03 0.49 0.67
CA LEU A 569 33.79 -0.23 1.90
C LEU A 569 32.95 -1.47 1.59
N ASN A 570 33.40 -2.64 2.05
CA ASN A 570 32.60 -3.85 1.98
C ASN A 570 31.62 -3.85 3.17
N PRO A 571 30.31 -3.59 2.94
CA PRO A 571 29.36 -3.53 4.03
C PRO A 571 29.26 -4.91 4.71
N ALA A 572 29.34 -4.91 6.04
CA ALA A 572 29.17 -6.14 6.82
C ALA A 572 27.68 -6.47 6.99
N ALA A 573 27.36 -7.75 6.94
CA ALA A 573 26.02 -8.21 7.27
C ALA A 573 25.65 -7.74 8.68
N PHE A 574 24.46 -7.11 8.81
CA PHE A 574 23.95 -6.61 10.07
C PHE A 574 22.98 -7.60 10.67
N PRO A 575 23.33 -8.24 11.81
CA PRO A 575 22.52 -9.31 12.40
C PRO A 575 21.06 -8.88 12.68
N GLY A 576 20.86 -7.64 13.13
CA GLY A 576 19.52 -7.12 13.42
C GLY A 576 18.57 -7.00 12.22
N ASP A 577 19.13 -6.96 11.01
CA ASP A 577 18.38 -6.88 9.74
C ASP A 577 18.46 -8.17 8.91
N THR A 578 19.01 -9.24 9.50
CA THR A 578 19.10 -10.57 8.88
C THR A 578 18.05 -11.48 9.48
N ARG A 579 17.11 -11.96 8.66
CA ARG A 579 15.90 -12.68 9.12
C ARG A 579 15.41 -13.65 8.07
N SER A 580 14.80 -14.75 8.50
CA SER A 580 14.04 -15.62 7.60
C SER A 580 12.77 -16.16 8.27
N VAL A 581 11.73 -16.40 7.44
CA VAL A 581 10.49 -17.06 7.85
C VAL A 581 10.12 -18.07 6.77
N THR A 582 9.94 -19.32 7.18
CA THR A 582 9.39 -20.37 6.32
C THR A 582 8.03 -20.81 6.86
N GLU A 583 7.02 -20.83 6.00
CA GLU A 583 5.68 -21.33 6.31
C GLU A 583 5.32 -22.46 5.35
N LYS A 584 4.97 -23.62 5.89
CA LYS A 584 4.43 -24.75 5.14
C LYS A 584 2.96 -24.91 5.50
N THR A 585 2.08 -24.74 4.52
CA THR A 585 0.65 -24.83 4.71
C THR A 585 0.11 -26.07 4.02
N THR A 586 -0.59 -26.92 4.76
CA THR A 586 -1.36 -28.05 4.24
C THR A 586 -2.83 -27.83 4.58
N GLY A 587 -3.70 -27.91 3.61
CA GLY A 587 -5.12 -27.68 3.80
C GLY A 587 -5.99 -28.59 2.94
N GLY A 588 -7.24 -28.71 3.34
CA GLY A 588 -8.28 -29.38 2.56
C GLY A 588 -9.64 -28.77 2.85
N TYR A 589 -10.56 -28.91 1.90
CA TYR A 589 -11.90 -28.39 2.05
C TYR A 589 -12.97 -29.29 1.44
N VAL A 590 -14.19 -29.09 1.88
CA VAL A 590 -15.40 -29.60 1.27
C VAL A 590 -16.41 -28.44 1.16
N GLN A 591 -17.05 -28.31 0.01
CA GLN A 591 -18.05 -27.30 -0.26
C GLN A 591 -19.22 -27.91 -1.02
N ALA A 592 -20.43 -27.52 -0.67
CA ALA A 592 -21.64 -27.80 -1.40
C ALA A 592 -22.12 -26.50 -2.07
N ASN A 593 -22.32 -26.54 -3.37
CA ASN A 593 -22.87 -25.45 -4.16
C ASN A 593 -24.28 -25.85 -4.62
N TRP A 594 -25.24 -24.92 -4.59
CA TRP A 594 -26.62 -25.18 -5.06
C TRP A 594 -27.14 -24.05 -5.91
N ASP A 595 -27.99 -24.43 -6.89
CA ASP A 595 -28.86 -23.55 -7.65
C ASP A 595 -30.24 -24.23 -7.73
N SER A 596 -31.18 -23.75 -6.95
CA SER A 596 -32.47 -24.42 -6.69
C SER A 596 -33.55 -23.39 -6.47
N ASP A 597 -34.79 -23.85 -6.39
CA ASP A 597 -35.97 -23.06 -6.04
C ASP A 597 -36.33 -23.16 -4.56
N PHE A 598 -36.47 -22.03 -3.90
CA PHE A 598 -36.95 -21.93 -2.52
C PHE A 598 -38.24 -21.10 -2.48
N PHE A 599 -39.36 -21.72 -2.16
CA PHE A 599 -40.67 -21.09 -2.20
C PHE A 599 -41.06 -20.41 -3.53
N GLY A 600 -40.56 -20.92 -4.66
CA GLY A 600 -40.79 -20.38 -5.99
C GLY A 600 -39.88 -19.19 -6.37
N LEU A 601 -38.84 -18.96 -5.60
CA LEU A 601 -37.79 -18.00 -5.91
C LEU A 601 -36.46 -18.74 -6.14
N ARG A 602 -35.69 -18.39 -7.14
CA ARG A 602 -34.35 -18.95 -7.37
C ARG A 602 -33.46 -18.64 -6.17
N PHE A 603 -32.82 -19.67 -5.66
CA PHE A 603 -31.96 -19.62 -4.49
C PHE A 603 -30.62 -20.30 -4.78
N THR A 604 -29.55 -19.51 -4.83
CA THR A 604 -28.20 -20.03 -5.08
C THR A 604 -27.30 -19.82 -3.89
N GLY A 605 -26.21 -20.56 -3.81
CA GLY A 605 -25.21 -20.31 -2.77
C GLY A 605 -24.21 -21.45 -2.60
N ASN A 606 -23.37 -21.31 -1.59
CA ASN A 606 -22.44 -22.36 -1.17
C ASN A 606 -22.33 -22.42 0.36
N LEU A 607 -22.01 -23.61 0.85
CA LEU A 607 -21.67 -23.89 2.24
C LEU A 607 -20.46 -24.80 2.26
N GLY A 608 -19.40 -24.39 2.92
CA GLY A 608 -18.21 -25.22 3.01
C GLY A 608 -17.43 -25.07 4.30
N LEU A 609 -16.49 -25.99 4.48
CA LEU A 609 -15.55 -26.00 5.58
C LEU A 609 -14.14 -26.25 5.03
N ARG A 610 -13.21 -25.37 5.37
CA ARG A 610 -11.79 -25.53 5.08
C ARG A 610 -11.03 -25.77 6.38
N TYR A 611 -10.14 -26.75 6.38
CA TYR A 611 -9.15 -26.99 7.42
C TYR A 611 -7.77 -26.66 6.89
N VAL A 612 -6.97 -25.96 7.68
CA VAL A 612 -5.61 -25.55 7.30
C VAL A 612 -4.69 -25.74 8.49
N ARG A 613 -3.55 -26.41 8.27
CA ARG A 613 -2.42 -26.48 9.20
C ARG A 613 -1.23 -25.72 8.63
N THR A 614 -0.61 -24.89 9.46
CA THR A 614 0.60 -24.14 9.13
C THR A 614 1.73 -24.54 10.06
N ASP A 615 2.83 -25.02 9.50
CA ASP A 615 4.09 -25.22 10.19
C ASP A 615 5.00 -24.03 9.88
N GLN A 616 5.42 -23.27 10.90
CA GLN A 616 6.21 -22.04 10.80
C GLN A 616 7.58 -22.24 11.43
N SER A 617 8.63 -21.80 10.73
CA SER A 617 9.99 -21.66 11.25
C SER A 617 10.46 -20.23 11.06
N SER A 618 10.87 -19.55 12.14
CA SER A 618 11.32 -18.17 12.15
C SER A 618 12.74 -18.07 12.68
N THR A 619 13.64 -17.48 11.89
CA THR A 619 15.06 -17.32 12.26
C THR A 619 15.42 -15.85 12.30
N GLY A 620 16.21 -15.44 13.28
CA GLY A 620 16.74 -14.09 13.42
C GLY A 620 17.94 -14.08 14.37
N PHE A 621 18.47 -12.89 14.66
CA PHE A 621 19.63 -12.73 15.51
C PHE A 621 19.28 -11.95 16.78
N VAL A 622 19.66 -12.47 17.94
CA VAL A 622 19.67 -11.73 19.19
C VAL A 622 21.13 -11.42 19.53
N GLY A 623 21.50 -10.14 19.43
CA GLY A 623 22.92 -9.76 19.42
C GLY A 623 23.62 -10.32 18.17
N THR A 624 24.61 -11.21 18.35
CA THR A 624 25.36 -11.89 17.27
C THR A 624 25.00 -13.36 17.12
N SER A 625 24.07 -13.87 17.92
CA SER A 625 23.70 -15.30 17.93
C SER A 625 22.43 -15.52 17.14
N GLU A 626 22.48 -16.47 16.23
CA GLU A 626 21.31 -16.91 15.46
C GLU A 626 20.36 -17.72 16.34
N VAL A 627 19.08 -17.44 16.24
CA VAL A 627 18.00 -18.13 16.97
C VAL A 627 16.93 -18.54 16.00
N THR A 628 16.53 -19.80 16.01
CA THR A 628 15.40 -20.32 15.24
C THR A 628 14.30 -20.80 16.19
N VAL A 629 13.08 -20.40 15.90
CA VAL A 629 11.87 -20.81 16.63
C VAL A 629 10.92 -21.49 15.67
N GLU A 630 10.49 -22.69 16.05
CA GLU A 630 9.49 -23.47 15.30
C GLU A 630 8.15 -23.42 16.01
N ARG A 631 7.06 -23.36 15.23
CA ARG A 631 5.69 -23.32 15.70
C ARG A 631 4.77 -23.97 14.67
N ASP A 632 3.68 -24.58 15.15
CA ASP A 632 2.56 -25.01 14.32
C ASP A 632 1.22 -24.51 14.89
N TYR A 633 0.25 -24.34 14.00
CA TYR A 633 -1.13 -24.00 14.35
C TYR A 633 -2.08 -24.45 13.26
N ASP A 634 -3.34 -24.61 13.64
CA ASP A 634 -4.41 -25.05 12.74
C ASP A 634 -5.64 -24.16 12.85
N ASP A 635 -6.40 -24.07 11.75
CA ASP A 635 -7.61 -23.27 11.64
C ASP A 635 -8.72 -24.03 10.92
N PHE A 636 -9.96 -23.92 11.47
CA PHE A 636 -11.19 -24.37 10.86
C PHE A 636 -11.96 -23.14 10.36
N LEU A 637 -12.22 -23.10 9.07
CA LEU A 637 -12.75 -21.92 8.37
C LEU A 637 -14.05 -22.28 7.66
N PRO A 638 -15.21 -22.25 8.37
CA PRO A 638 -16.51 -22.38 7.74
C PRO A 638 -16.84 -21.14 6.91
N ALA A 639 -17.52 -21.34 5.78
CA ALA A 639 -18.01 -20.27 4.92
C ALA A 639 -19.39 -20.63 4.36
N LEU A 640 -20.31 -19.66 4.37
CA LEU A 640 -21.66 -19.71 3.80
C LEU A 640 -21.89 -18.45 2.96
N ASN A 641 -22.32 -18.65 1.72
CA ASN A 641 -22.86 -17.57 0.88
C ASN A 641 -24.22 -18.00 0.37
N VAL A 642 -25.19 -17.09 0.39
CA VAL A 642 -26.57 -17.33 -0.05
C VAL A 642 -27.07 -16.16 -0.90
N ASN A 643 -27.75 -16.46 -1.99
CA ASN A 643 -28.36 -15.48 -2.88
C ASN A 643 -29.82 -15.85 -3.12
N LEU A 644 -30.71 -14.92 -2.90
CA LEU A 644 -32.14 -15.06 -3.16
C LEU A 644 -32.56 -14.09 -4.25
N PHE A 645 -33.01 -14.59 -5.37
CA PHE A 645 -33.55 -13.80 -6.48
C PHE A 645 -35.02 -13.48 -6.19
N VAL A 646 -35.26 -12.31 -5.57
CA VAL A 646 -36.61 -11.85 -5.23
C VAL A 646 -37.42 -11.56 -6.49
N THR A 647 -36.75 -11.04 -7.51
CA THR A 647 -37.21 -10.93 -8.89
C THR A 647 -36.02 -11.25 -9.79
N ASP A 648 -36.25 -11.35 -11.10
CA ASP A 648 -35.16 -11.52 -12.07
C ASP A 648 -34.11 -10.40 -11.97
N ASP A 649 -34.49 -9.21 -11.49
CA ASP A 649 -33.65 -8.02 -11.43
C ASP A 649 -33.15 -7.68 -10.01
N VAL A 650 -33.69 -8.31 -8.96
CA VAL A 650 -33.34 -7.99 -7.55
C VAL A 650 -32.80 -9.22 -6.83
N ILE A 651 -31.56 -9.13 -6.37
CA ILE A 651 -30.87 -10.19 -5.64
C ILE A 651 -30.60 -9.72 -4.20
N LEU A 652 -30.98 -10.53 -3.23
CA LEU A 652 -30.53 -10.40 -1.85
C LEU A 652 -29.38 -11.37 -1.62
N ARG A 653 -28.26 -10.86 -1.14
CA ARG A 653 -27.08 -11.66 -0.81
C ARG A 653 -26.83 -11.66 0.68
N GLY A 654 -26.40 -12.79 1.22
CA GLY A 654 -25.94 -12.93 2.60
C GLY A 654 -24.70 -13.81 2.67
N ALA A 655 -23.74 -13.47 3.52
CA ALA A 655 -22.57 -14.31 3.75
C ALA A 655 -22.15 -14.30 5.22
N MET A 656 -21.59 -15.42 5.66
CA MET A 656 -20.98 -15.58 6.98
C MET A 656 -19.78 -16.49 6.85
N SER A 657 -18.62 -16.06 7.37
CA SER A 657 -17.41 -16.86 7.30
C SER A 657 -16.45 -16.61 8.46
N ARG A 658 -15.64 -17.61 8.75
CA ARG A 658 -14.45 -17.48 9.58
C ARG A 658 -13.24 -17.26 8.67
N VAL A 659 -12.49 -16.17 8.89
CA VAL A 659 -11.34 -15.79 8.08
C VAL A 659 -10.10 -15.58 8.94
N ILE A 660 -8.93 -15.76 8.32
CA ILE A 660 -7.64 -15.52 8.99
C ILE A 660 -6.74 -14.62 8.14
N THR A 661 -5.79 -13.94 8.79
CA THR A 661 -4.61 -13.33 8.15
C THR A 661 -3.39 -13.57 9.03
N ARG A 662 -2.29 -13.97 8.43
CA ARG A 662 -1.03 -14.23 9.15
C ARG A 662 -0.37 -12.92 9.58
N PRO A 663 0.34 -12.89 10.75
CA PRO A 663 1.04 -11.70 11.23
C PRO A 663 2.12 -11.22 10.26
N SER A 664 2.61 -10.00 10.50
CA SER A 664 3.72 -9.41 9.73
C SER A 664 4.99 -10.25 9.84
N LEU A 665 5.74 -10.36 8.74
CA LEU A 665 6.97 -11.14 8.69
C LEU A 665 8.04 -10.58 9.65
N GLY A 666 8.13 -9.26 9.72
CA GLY A 666 9.02 -8.59 10.66
C GLY A 666 8.70 -8.87 12.13
N GLY A 667 7.41 -8.94 12.45
CA GLY A 667 6.92 -9.26 13.79
C GLY A 667 7.21 -10.70 14.22
N LEU A 668 7.24 -11.65 13.29
CA LEU A 668 7.44 -13.08 13.56
C LEU A 668 8.90 -13.49 13.81
N THR A 669 9.88 -12.63 13.56
CA THR A 669 11.30 -13.02 13.67
C THR A 669 11.85 -12.81 15.07
N PRO A 670 12.60 -13.76 15.65
CA PRO A 670 13.14 -13.66 17.00
C PRO A 670 14.31 -12.66 17.15
N GLY A 671 14.62 -11.89 16.09
CA GLY A 671 15.71 -10.93 16.10
C GLY A 671 15.50 -9.78 17.07
N GLY A 672 16.58 -9.29 17.69
CA GLY A 672 16.47 -8.19 18.63
C GLY A 672 17.71 -7.92 19.48
N SER A 673 17.51 -7.22 20.59
CA SER A 673 18.57 -6.85 21.53
C SER A 673 18.19 -7.16 22.97
N ILE A 674 19.21 -7.53 23.78
CA ILE A 674 19.09 -7.68 25.22
C ILE A 674 19.81 -6.50 25.86
N ASP A 675 19.10 -5.75 26.71
CA ASP A 675 19.68 -4.73 27.59
C ASP A 675 19.84 -5.34 28.99
N PRO A 676 21.05 -5.82 29.32
CA PRO A 676 21.28 -6.57 30.56
C PRO A 676 21.32 -5.69 31.81
N PHE A 677 21.39 -4.39 31.65
CA PHE A 677 21.42 -3.44 32.76
C PHE A 677 20.03 -2.94 33.14
N ASN A 678 19.14 -2.78 32.16
CA ASN A 678 17.75 -2.37 32.39
C ASN A 678 16.78 -3.56 32.43
N PHE A 679 17.26 -4.79 32.38
CA PHE A 679 16.46 -6.00 32.37
C PHE A 679 15.38 -5.96 31.27
N ARG A 680 15.80 -5.66 30.05
CA ARG A 680 14.91 -5.48 28.89
C ARG A 680 15.32 -6.34 27.72
N ILE A 681 14.35 -6.94 27.07
CA ILE A 681 14.51 -7.66 25.81
C ILE A 681 13.62 -6.97 24.78
N THR A 682 14.21 -6.50 23.67
CA THR A 682 13.47 -6.00 22.51
C THR A 682 13.63 -7.02 21.39
N THR A 683 12.53 -7.60 20.89
CA THR A 683 12.57 -8.68 19.88
C THR A 683 11.25 -8.72 19.11
N GLY A 684 11.23 -9.36 17.94
CA GLY A 684 9.98 -9.84 17.38
C GLY A 684 9.42 -11.01 18.21
N ASN A 685 8.20 -11.40 17.90
CA ASN A 685 7.49 -12.46 18.62
C ASN A 685 7.06 -13.60 17.67
N PRO A 686 7.83 -14.67 17.56
CA PRO A 686 7.46 -15.83 16.73
C PRO A 686 6.13 -16.50 17.11
N PHE A 687 5.60 -16.18 18.31
CA PHE A 687 4.35 -16.72 18.86
C PHE A 687 3.13 -15.83 18.63
N LEU A 688 3.23 -14.87 17.72
CA LEU A 688 2.06 -14.05 17.34
C LEU A 688 1.01 -14.92 16.65
N ASP A 689 -0.21 -14.90 17.19
CA ASP A 689 -1.32 -15.61 16.58
C ASP A 689 -1.80 -14.92 15.29
N PRO A 690 -2.27 -15.68 14.29
CA PRO A 690 -2.97 -15.10 13.16
C PRO A 690 -4.12 -14.21 13.62
N PHE A 691 -4.36 -13.13 12.87
CA PHE A 691 -5.62 -12.39 12.98
C PHE A 691 -6.76 -13.32 12.59
N ARG A 692 -7.72 -13.51 13.46
CA ARG A 692 -8.92 -14.32 13.21
C ARG A 692 -10.16 -13.47 13.38
N ALA A 693 -11.10 -13.60 12.44
CA ALA A 693 -12.34 -12.86 12.53
C ALA A 693 -13.53 -13.69 12.04
N TRP A 694 -14.69 -13.40 12.61
CA TRP A 694 -15.97 -13.69 11.99
C TRP A 694 -16.37 -12.53 11.09
N ALA A 695 -16.69 -12.83 9.84
CA ALA A 695 -17.15 -11.87 8.85
C ALA A 695 -18.61 -12.15 8.51
N TYR A 696 -19.42 -11.10 8.45
CA TYR A 696 -20.84 -11.11 8.12
C TYR A 696 -21.09 -10.06 7.05
N ASP A 697 -21.78 -10.45 5.99
CA ASP A 697 -22.09 -9.61 4.85
C ASP A 697 -23.56 -9.76 4.48
N ALA A 698 -24.20 -8.64 4.09
CA ALA A 698 -25.49 -8.65 3.47
C ALA A 698 -25.57 -7.56 2.40
N ALA A 699 -26.21 -7.86 1.27
CA ALA A 699 -26.34 -6.90 0.18
C ALA A 699 -27.69 -7.01 -0.52
N VAL A 700 -28.14 -5.89 -1.09
CA VAL A 700 -29.24 -5.80 -2.04
C VAL A 700 -28.65 -5.28 -3.34
N GLU A 701 -28.83 -6.01 -4.42
CA GLU A 701 -28.41 -5.65 -5.76
C GLU A 701 -29.64 -5.56 -6.67
N TRP A 702 -29.74 -4.43 -7.40
CA TRP A 702 -30.83 -4.18 -8.34
C TRP A 702 -30.28 -3.93 -9.73
N TYR A 703 -30.48 -4.89 -10.62
CA TYR A 703 -30.07 -4.91 -12.03
C TYR A 703 -31.21 -4.41 -12.92
N PHE A 704 -31.53 -3.12 -12.84
CA PHE A 704 -32.76 -2.52 -13.35
C PHE A 704 -32.78 -2.30 -14.88
N ALA A 705 -31.66 -2.45 -15.57
CA ALA A 705 -31.55 -2.44 -17.03
C ALA A 705 -30.22 -3.10 -17.46
N PRO A 706 -30.05 -3.43 -18.76
CA PRO A 706 -28.77 -3.90 -19.26
C PRO A 706 -27.63 -2.94 -18.92
N GLY A 707 -26.55 -3.45 -18.30
CA GLY A 707 -25.44 -2.64 -17.82
C GLY A 707 -25.73 -1.71 -16.66
N ALA A 708 -26.94 -1.73 -16.09
CA ALA A 708 -27.33 -0.87 -14.97
C ALA A 708 -27.39 -1.66 -13.66
N LEU A 709 -26.74 -1.14 -12.62
CA LEU A 709 -26.70 -1.74 -11.28
C LEU A 709 -26.79 -0.65 -10.22
N ALA A 710 -27.67 -0.85 -9.25
CA ALA A 710 -27.63 -0.13 -7.98
C ALA A 710 -27.51 -1.15 -6.84
N SER A 711 -26.55 -0.98 -5.94
CA SER A 711 -26.36 -1.89 -4.83
C SER A 711 -26.07 -1.18 -3.51
N VAL A 712 -26.50 -1.81 -2.44
CA VAL A 712 -26.18 -1.47 -1.05
C VAL A 712 -25.69 -2.72 -0.36
N ALA A 713 -24.49 -2.68 0.20
CA ALA A 713 -23.93 -3.76 0.99
C ALA A 713 -23.60 -3.27 2.40
N VAL A 714 -23.83 -4.10 3.40
CA VAL A 714 -23.42 -3.89 4.78
C VAL A 714 -22.52 -5.04 5.19
N PHE A 715 -21.46 -4.74 5.95
CA PHE A 715 -20.53 -5.74 6.44
C PHE A 715 -20.13 -5.51 7.89
N SER A 716 -19.80 -6.59 8.58
CA SER A 716 -19.25 -6.56 9.94
C SER A 716 -18.16 -7.62 10.07
N LYS A 717 -17.06 -7.26 10.71
CA LYS A 717 -15.98 -8.18 11.07
C LYS A 717 -15.69 -8.05 12.55
N GLU A 718 -15.84 -9.17 13.27
CA GLU A 718 -15.50 -9.27 14.68
C GLU A 718 -14.14 -9.97 14.77
N ILE A 719 -13.10 -9.18 15.10
CA ILE A 719 -11.70 -9.61 15.13
C ILE A 719 -11.36 -10.10 16.53
N ASP A 720 -10.89 -11.34 16.66
CA ASP A 720 -10.62 -11.94 17.98
C ASP A 720 -9.30 -11.43 18.58
N ASN A 721 -8.27 -11.29 17.77
CA ASN A 721 -6.95 -10.82 18.20
C ASN A 721 -6.33 -9.90 17.15
N PHE A 722 -5.61 -8.89 17.64
CA PHE A 722 -4.94 -7.90 16.83
C PHE A 722 -3.51 -7.68 17.35
N PRO A 723 -2.47 -8.29 16.74
CA PRO A 723 -1.09 -8.07 17.16
C PRO A 723 -0.68 -6.60 17.05
N ILE A 724 -0.22 -6.02 18.13
CA ILE A 724 0.26 -4.64 18.21
C ILE A 724 1.63 -4.58 18.88
N ALA A 725 2.36 -3.48 18.65
CA ALA A 725 3.56 -3.19 19.43
C ALA A 725 3.18 -2.95 20.89
N GLY A 726 3.86 -3.63 21.79
CA GLY A 726 3.56 -3.55 23.22
C GLY A 726 4.77 -3.79 24.11
N SER A 727 4.56 -3.60 25.40
CA SER A 727 5.51 -3.94 26.47
C SER A 727 4.82 -4.91 27.42
N GLN A 728 5.48 -6.02 27.72
CA GLN A 728 4.99 -7.04 28.63
C GLN A 728 6.05 -7.35 29.68
N GLN A 729 5.63 -7.61 30.92
CA GLN A 729 6.52 -8.11 31.97
C GLN A 729 6.50 -9.65 31.99
N GLY A 730 7.67 -10.23 32.09
CA GLY A 730 7.83 -11.68 32.19
C GLY A 730 9.17 -12.04 32.84
N THR A 731 9.58 -13.31 32.74
CA THR A 731 10.89 -13.81 33.18
C THR A 731 11.74 -14.18 31.97
N PHE A 732 13.06 -14.34 32.14
CA PHE A 732 13.92 -14.75 31.00
C PHE A 732 13.48 -16.09 30.38
N ALA A 733 12.93 -16.98 31.18
CA ALA A 733 12.42 -18.27 30.70
C ALA A 733 11.25 -18.10 29.71
N ASP A 734 10.43 -17.06 29.88
CA ASP A 734 9.28 -16.79 29.00
C ASP A 734 9.72 -16.39 27.57
N SER A 735 10.97 -15.90 27.43
CA SER A 735 11.53 -15.56 26.10
C SER A 735 11.88 -16.77 25.27
N GLN A 736 12.03 -17.94 25.89
CA GLN A 736 12.59 -19.17 25.29
C GLN A 736 13.99 -18.98 24.66
N LEU A 737 14.64 -17.85 24.94
CA LEU A 737 15.99 -17.59 24.46
C LEU A 737 17.03 -18.39 25.26
N PRO A 738 18.10 -18.90 24.61
CA PRO A 738 19.15 -19.59 25.32
C PRO A 738 19.97 -18.66 26.21
N THR A 739 20.31 -19.11 27.40
CA THR A 739 21.10 -18.36 28.40
C THR A 739 22.51 -17.99 27.92
N SER A 740 23.00 -18.65 26.87
CA SER A 740 24.28 -18.32 26.20
C SER A 740 24.29 -16.90 25.55
N LEU A 741 23.14 -16.29 25.35
CA LEU A 741 22.99 -14.91 24.84
C LEU A 741 23.27 -13.86 25.94
N LEU A 742 23.28 -14.26 27.22
CA LEU A 742 23.55 -13.33 28.32
C LEU A 742 25.05 -13.09 28.45
N THR A 743 25.43 -11.81 28.49
CA THR A 743 26.82 -11.41 28.62
C THR A 743 27.32 -11.63 30.04
N PRO A 744 28.37 -12.48 30.27
CA PRO A 744 28.94 -12.71 31.59
C PRO A 744 29.36 -11.42 32.30
N GLY A 745 29.13 -11.35 33.61
CA GLY A 745 29.47 -10.20 34.44
C GLY A 745 28.45 -9.04 34.36
N THR A 746 27.33 -9.21 33.63
CA THR A 746 26.23 -8.23 33.63
C THR A 746 25.19 -8.58 34.72
N PRO A 747 24.41 -7.59 35.21
CA PRO A 747 23.39 -7.81 36.24
C PRO A 747 22.38 -8.91 35.86
N LEU A 748 21.95 -8.95 34.59
CA LEU A 748 20.99 -9.95 34.11
C LEU A 748 21.63 -11.36 34.06
N TYR A 749 22.90 -11.46 33.65
CA TYR A 749 23.64 -12.73 33.67
C TYR A 749 23.75 -13.29 35.10
N GLU A 750 24.17 -12.46 36.08
CA GLU A 750 24.26 -12.85 37.47
C GLU A 750 22.91 -13.25 38.09
N ALA A 751 21.83 -12.59 37.66
CA ALA A 751 20.49 -12.94 38.09
C ALA A 751 20.06 -14.32 37.58
N ILE A 752 20.25 -14.63 36.31
CA ILE A 752 19.71 -15.83 35.64
C ILE A 752 20.71 -17.00 35.76
N VAL A 753 21.93 -16.80 35.24
CA VAL A 753 22.95 -17.87 35.15
C VAL A 753 23.70 -18.01 36.48
N GLY A 754 24.03 -16.90 37.15
CA GLY A 754 24.58 -16.87 38.50
C GLY A 754 23.60 -17.29 39.59
N GLY A 755 22.30 -17.42 39.26
CA GLY A 755 21.28 -17.94 40.16
C GLY A 755 20.86 -16.99 41.29
N THR A 756 21.27 -15.72 41.25
CA THR A 756 20.96 -14.77 42.36
C THR A 756 19.47 -14.37 42.33
N ASN A 757 18.80 -14.33 41.19
CA ASN A 757 17.36 -14.10 41.04
C ASN A 757 16.86 -14.67 39.69
N PRO A 758 16.69 -15.97 39.50
CA PRO A 758 16.24 -16.56 38.22
C PRO A 758 14.86 -16.09 37.74
N GLY A 759 14.03 -15.60 38.65
CA GLY A 759 12.68 -15.07 38.36
C GLY A 759 12.64 -13.55 38.27
N VAL A 760 13.77 -12.87 38.05
CA VAL A 760 13.81 -11.41 37.94
C VAL A 760 12.86 -10.93 36.83
N PRO A 761 12.02 -9.92 37.09
CA PRO A 761 11.14 -9.36 36.07
C PRO A 761 11.95 -8.74 34.93
N ILE A 762 11.57 -9.07 33.70
CA ILE A 762 12.14 -8.54 32.46
C ILE A 762 11.06 -7.83 31.67
N GLU A 763 11.35 -6.63 31.18
CA GLU A 763 10.50 -5.90 30.25
C GLU A 763 10.72 -6.43 28.83
N TYR A 764 9.68 -7.03 28.24
CA TYR A 764 9.68 -7.41 26.84
C TYR A 764 9.07 -6.29 26.01
N ARG A 765 9.83 -5.71 25.11
CA ARG A 765 9.32 -4.82 24.07
C ARG A 765 9.21 -5.62 22.77
N THR A 766 8.00 -5.99 22.44
CA THR A 766 7.71 -6.87 21.30
C THR A 766 6.31 -6.60 20.77
N GLN A 767 5.97 -7.20 19.64
CA GLN A 767 4.56 -7.31 19.28
C GLN A 767 3.88 -8.34 20.21
N VAL A 768 2.68 -8.00 20.66
CA VAL A 768 1.88 -8.85 21.55
C VAL A 768 0.52 -9.11 20.94
N ASN A 769 -0.04 -10.28 21.22
CA ASN A 769 -1.43 -10.59 20.92
C ASN A 769 -2.31 -9.70 21.81
N ASN A 770 -2.98 -8.72 21.20
CA ASN A 770 -3.89 -7.82 21.90
C ASN A 770 -5.34 -8.27 21.68
N PRO A 771 -6.28 -8.00 22.57
CA PRO A 771 -7.69 -8.18 22.28
C PRO A 771 -8.07 -7.55 20.95
N GLY A 772 -8.90 -8.22 20.19
CA GLY A 772 -9.31 -7.77 18.87
C GLY A 772 -10.18 -6.51 18.92
N GLY A 773 -10.90 -6.30 17.86
CA GLY A 773 -11.80 -5.15 17.71
C GLY A 773 -12.95 -5.48 16.76
N SER A 774 -13.72 -4.48 16.44
CA SER A 774 -14.77 -4.60 15.42
C SER A 774 -14.56 -3.64 14.27
N LEU A 775 -15.00 -4.08 13.09
CA LEU A 775 -15.01 -3.29 11.88
C LEU A 775 -16.40 -3.44 11.23
N ARG A 776 -17.06 -2.33 10.93
CA ARG A 776 -18.39 -2.32 10.32
C ARG A 776 -18.48 -1.27 9.25
N GLY A 777 -19.26 -1.52 8.22
CA GLY A 777 -19.41 -0.52 7.16
C GLY A 777 -20.59 -0.76 6.24
N VAL A 778 -20.77 0.26 5.39
CA VAL A 778 -21.79 0.27 4.35
C VAL A 778 -21.12 0.70 3.04
N GLU A 779 -21.40 -0.02 1.98
CA GLU A 779 -20.98 0.26 0.61
C GLU A 779 -22.20 0.56 -0.24
N PHE A 780 -22.16 1.67 -0.99
CA PHE A 780 -23.12 2.01 -2.03
C PHE A 780 -22.43 1.95 -3.37
N SER A 781 -23.08 1.39 -4.38
CA SER A 781 -22.55 1.35 -5.75
C SER A 781 -23.66 1.62 -6.74
N LEU A 782 -23.32 2.38 -7.78
CA LEU A 782 -24.20 2.72 -8.89
C LEU A 782 -23.44 2.61 -10.20
N ASN A 783 -23.98 1.85 -11.14
CA ASN A 783 -23.64 1.93 -12.56
C ASN A 783 -24.89 2.29 -13.35
N LEU A 784 -24.85 3.43 -14.02
CA LEU A 784 -26.03 4.04 -14.67
C LEU A 784 -25.68 4.49 -16.09
N PRO A 785 -25.85 3.61 -17.10
CA PRO A 785 -25.80 4.05 -18.51
C PRO A 785 -27.04 4.86 -18.84
N PHE A 786 -26.87 6.04 -19.46
CA PHE A 786 -28.02 6.93 -19.77
C PHE A 786 -28.91 6.40 -20.88
N SER A 787 -28.44 5.41 -21.66
CA SER A 787 -29.25 4.64 -22.59
C SER A 787 -30.46 3.97 -21.92
N THR A 788 -30.43 3.79 -20.59
CA THR A 788 -31.59 3.34 -19.80
C THR A 788 -32.78 4.29 -19.90
N PHE A 789 -32.56 5.59 -20.14
CA PHE A 789 -33.61 6.61 -20.11
C PHE A 789 -33.89 7.27 -21.45
N THR A 790 -33.08 7.01 -22.49
CA THR A 790 -33.20 7.69 -23.77
C THR A 790 -32.69 6.86 -24.93
N ASP A 791 -33.41 6.94 -26.07
CA ASP A 791 -32.99 6.35 -27.33
C ASP A 791 -32.06 7.28 -28.15
N SER A 792 -31.74 8.46 -27.64
CA SER A 792 -30.80 9.39 -28.30
C SER A 792 -29.40 8.80 -28.29
N THR A 793 -28.80 8.59 -29.45
CA THR A 793 -27.41 8.08 -29.58
C THR A 793 -26.40 8.99 -28.90
N PHE A 794 -26.64 10.31 -28.85
CA PHE A 794 -25.76 11.25 -28.15
C PHE A 794 -25.93 11.16 -26.63
N LEU A 795 -27.16 11.28 -26.13
CA LEU A 795 -27.43 11.24 -24.68
C LEU A 795 -27.24 9.82 -24.10
N GLY A 796 -27.61 8.79 -24.87
CA GLY A 796 -27.39 7.39 -24.49
C GLY A 796 -25.93 6.96 -24.46
N GLY A 797 -25.03 7.75 -25.06
CA GLY A 797 -23.56 7.54 -24.90
C GLY A 797 -23.04 7.91 -23.53
N PHE A 798 -23.74 8.72 -22.73
CA PHE A 798 -23.32 9.03 -21.37
C PHE A 798 -23.59 7.89 -20.40
N GLY A 799 -22.80 7.84 -19.34
CA GLY A 799 -23.06 7.01 -18.16
C GLY A 799 -22.29 7.50 -16.95
N LEU A 800 -22.79 7.10 -15.80
CA LEU A 800 -22.25 7.44 -14.49
C LEU A 800 -21.92 6.17 -13.69
N LEU A 801 -20.71 6.10 -13.20
CA LEU A 801 -20.29 5.13 -12.19
C LEU A 801 -20.07 5.89 -10.88
N GLY A 802 -20.43 5.27 -9.76
CA GLY A 802 -20.15 5.85 -8.47
C GLY A 802 -20.16 4.80 -7.37
N ASN A 803 -19.28 4.98 -6.40
CA ASN A 803 -19.34 4.23 -5.16
C ASN A 803 -19.00 5.12 -3.96
N VAL A 804 -19.59 4.79 -2.84
CA VAL A 804 -19.32 5.43 -1.54
C VAL A 804 -19.21 4.34 -0.50
N THR A 805 -18.16 4.42 0.31
CA THR A 805 -17.92 3.50 1.41
C THR A 805 -17.81 4.27 2.72
N LEU A 806 -18.55 3.83 3.71
CA LEU A 806 -18.54 4.34 5.07
C LEU A 806 -18.12 3.22 6.00
N ILE A 807 -17.06 3.43 6.78
CA ILE A 807 -16.48 2.40 7.66
C ILE A 807 -16.30 2.97 9.06
N ASP A 808 -16.58 2.16 10.06
CA ASP A 808 -16.25 2.43 11.45
C ASP A 808 -15.58 1.21 12.06
N SER A 809 -14.57 1.45 12.89
CA SER A 809 -13.86 0.40 13.62
C SER A 809 -13.36 0.94 14.94
N ASN A 810 -13.12 0.03 15.89
CA ASN A 810 -12.72 0.35 17.23
C ASN A 810 -11.66 -0.63 17.72
N VAL A 811 -10.47 -0.09 18.03
CA VAL A 811 -9.32 -0.83 18.58
C VAL A 811 -8.70 0.02 19.71
N GLU A 812 -8.25 -0.64 20.77
CA GLU A 812 -7.53 0.01 21.86
C GLU A 812 -6.04 0.10 21.57
N TYR A 813 -5.49 1.31 21.72
CA TYR A 813 -4.07 1.59 21.56
C TYR A 813 -3.49 2.20 22.84
N THR A 814 -2.40 1.64 23.36
CA THR A 814 -1.64 2.25 24.44
C THR A 814 -0.59 3.21 23.88
N VAL A 815 -0.69 4.48 24.16
CA VAL A 815 0.16 5.53 23.58
C VAL A 815 0.85 6.37 24.66
N PRO A 816 2.12 6.79 24.46
CA PRO A 816 2.80 7.74 25.33
C PRO A 816 2.18 9.13 25.21
N LEU A 817 1.81 9.72 26.33
CA LEU A 817 1.28 11.09 26.40
C LEU A 817 2.40 12.15 26.34
N PRO A 818 2.08 13.41 25.96
CA PRO A 818 2.99 14.55 26.09
C PRO A 818 3.66 14.62 27.46
N GLY A 819 4.93 15.01 27.44
CA GLY A 819 5.68 15.18 28.68
C GLY A 819 5.13 16.35 29.53
N THR A 820 4.92 16.12 30.83
CA THR A 820 4.45 17.11 31.79
C THR A 820 5.58 17.64 32.71
N GLY A 821 6.78 17.09 32.56
CA GLY A 821 7.99 17.46 33.26
C GLY A 821 9.25 17.14 32.49
N LEU A 822 10.38 17.62 32.92
CA LEU A 822 11.70 17.33 32.37
C LEU A 822 12.57 16.66 33.42
N ASP A 823 13.28 15.60 33.03
CA ASP A 823 14.23 14.91 33.91
C ASP A 823 15.53 15.71 34.12
N ARG A 824 16.48 15.17 34.90
CA ARG A 824 17.78 15.80 35.12
C ARG A 824 18.61 16.02 33.85
N SER A 825 18.27 15.30 32.82
CA SER A 825 18.91 15.41 31.51
C SER A 825 18.16 16.36 30.57
N GLY A 826 17.01 16.90 30.96
CA GLY A 826 16.17 17.75 30.12
C GLY A 826 15.28 16.99 29.15
N ASN A 827 15.13 15.68 29.33
CA ASN A 827 14.22 14.89 28.48
C ASN A 827 12.79 14.92 29.05
N PRO A 828 11.75 14.86 28.19
CA PRO A 828 10.38 14.88 28.64
C PRO A 828 10.00 13.60 29.39
N THR A 829 9.32 13.78 30.53
CA THR A 829 8.76 12.67 31.32
C THR A 829 7.23 12.75 31.30
N GLY A 830 6.56 11.62 31.13
CA GLY A 830 5.10 11.55 31.07
C GLY A 830 4.62 10.11 31.13
N ALA A 831 3.31 9.95 31.35
CA ALA A 831 2.62 8.67 31.39
C ALA A 831 2.31 8.12 29.99
N SER A 832 1.69 6.96 29.95
CA SER A 832 0.96 6.42 28.78
C SER A 832 -0.51 6.30 29.13
N ASP A 833 -1.39 6.33 28.14
CA ASP A 833 -2.82 6.13 28.30
C ASP A 833 -3.36 5.24 27.18
N VAL A 834 -4.57 4.74 27.34
CA VAL A 834 -5.26 3.87 26.37
C VAL A 834 -6.32 4.68 25.63
N PHE A 835 -6.25 4.66 24.30
CA PHE A 835 -7.19 5.34 23.44
C PHE A 835 -7.90 4.34 22.52
N GLU A 836 -9.19 4.49 22.41
CA GLU A 836 -9.96 3.85 21.35
C GLU A 836 -9.88 4.69 20.08
N ARG A 837 -9.39 4.08 18.99
CA ARG A 837 -9.27 4.72 17.66
C ARG A 837 -9.63 3.71 16.56
N PRO A 838 -9.93 4.18 15.35
CA PRO A 838 -10.04 3.32 14.18
C PRO A 838 -8.78 2.48 13.97
N LEU A 839 -8.92 1.39 13.22
CA LEU A 839 -7.79 0.64 12.70
C LEU A 839 -6.83 1.57 11.95
N LEU A 840 -5.53 1.35 12.11
CA LEU A 840 -4.52 2.10 11.36
C LEU A 840 -4.69 1.88 9.85
N ASP A 841 -4.31 2.87 9.05
CA ASP A 841 -4.48 2.93 7.58
C ASP A 841 -5.94 2.97 7.09
N MET A 842 -6.93 3.07 7.97
CA MET A 842 -8.34 3.06 7.65
C MET A 842 -8.92 4.47 7.56
N ALA A 843 -9.29 4.89 6.36
CA ALA A 843 -10.15 6.06 6.17
C ALA A 843 -11.61 5.70 6.47
N LYS A 844 -12.30 6.53 7.24
CA LYS A 844 -13.72 6.29 7.59
C LYS A 844 -14.65 6.44 6.41
N ARG A 845 -14.28 7.24 5.42
CA ARG A 845 -15.11 7.55 4.26
C ARG A 845 -14.24 7.53 3.00
N ALA A 846 -14.77 6.95 1.93
CA ALA A 846 -14.17 7.03 0.61
C ALA A 846 -15.29 7.13 -0.44
N ALA A 847 -15.05 7.87 -1.51
CA ALA A 847 -15.99 8.01 -2.61
C ALA A 847 -15.25 8.08 -3.95
N ASN A 848 -15.76 7.35 -4.93
CA ASN A 848 -15.27 7.39 -6.30
C ASN A 848 -16.44 7.68 -7.23
N GLY A 849 -16.19 8.44 -8.28
CA GLY A 849 -17.18 8.78 -9.29
C GLY A 849 -16.54 8.91 -10.67
N THR A 850 -17.16 8.34 -11.68
CA THR A 850 -16.71 8.44 -13.07
C THR A 850 -17.89 8.82 -13.96
N LEU A 851 -17.75 9.93 -14.65
CA LEU A 851 -18.64 10.30 -15.75
C LEU A 851 -17.96 9.94 -17.06
N TYR A 852 -18.65 9.20 -17.91
CA TYR A 852 -18.14 8.84 -19.22
C TYR A 852 -19.14 9.17 -20.33
N TRP A 853 -18.61 9.36 -21.54
CA TRP A 853 -19.38 9.43 -22.78
C TRP A 853 -18.65 8.63 -23.85
N GLU A 854 -19.35 7.71 -24.48
CA GLU A 854 -18.78 6.81 -25.50
C GLU A 854 -19.71 6.64 -26.70
N ASN A 855 -19.11 6.61 -27.89
CA ASN A 855 -19.71 6.16 -29.13
C ASN A 855 -18.63 5.40 -29.94
N ASP A 856 -18.96 4.93 -31.16
CA ASP A 856 -18.04 4.13 -31.99
C ASP A 856 -16.68 4.79 -32.26
N LYS A 857 -16.61 6.13 -32.22
CA LYS A 857 -15.40 6.91 -32.54
C LYS A 857 -14.72 7.54 -31.36
N PHE A 858 -15.48 7.98 -30.35
CA PHE A 858 -14.96 8.72 -29.21
C PHE A 858 -15.34 8.07 -27.90
N SER A 859 -14.39 8.04 -26.99
CA SER A 859 -14.62 7.75 -25.58
C SER A 859 -13.98 8.86 -24.76
N VAL A 860 -14.76 9.50 -23.88
CA VAL A 860 -14.31 10.56 -22.97
C VAL A 860 -14.71 10.16 -21.56
N ARG A 861 -13.80 10.33 -20.62
CA ARG A 861 -14.00 9.91 -19.23
C ARG A 861 -13.35 10.91 -18.27
N THR A 862 -14.03 11.19 -17.15
CA THR A 862 -13.48 11.94 -16.02
C THR A 862 -13.78 11.15 -14.74
N SER A 863 -12.75 10.90 -13.94
CA SER A 863 -12.86 10.17 -12.69
C SER A 863 -12.46 11.06 -11.53
N LEU A 864 -13.18 10.94 -10.43
CA LEU A 864 -12.94 11.60 -9.14
C LEU A 864 -12.71 10.51 -8.12
N ALA A 865 -11.66 10.63 -7.32
CA ALA A 865 -11.39 9.73 -6.20
C ALA A 865 -11.08 10.55 -4.96
N TRP A 866 -11.95 10.45 -3.97
CA TRP A 866 -11.79 11.11 -2.69
C TRP A 866 -11.65 10.09 -1.57
N ARG A 867 -10.67 10.33 -0.69
CA ARG A 867 -10.44 9.56 0.53
C ARG A 867 -10.35 10.53 1.70
N ASP A 868 -11.05 10.21 2.78
CA ASP A 868 -11.02 10.96 4.04
C ASP A 868 -9.68 10.83 4.75
N GLU A 869 -9.43 11.69 5.74
CA GLU A 869 -8.28 11.58 6.63
C GLU A 869 -8.24 10.24 7.38
N TYR A 870 -7.03 9.80 7.77
CA TYR A 870 -6.87 8.57 8.53
C TYR A 870 -5.59 8.56 9.35
N ILE A 871 -5.60 7.75 10.41
CA ILE A 871 -4.44 7.48 11.26
C ILE A 871 -3.62 6.36 10.61
N ASP A 872 -2.32 6.58 10.39
CA ASP A 872 -1.42 5.56 9.85
C ASP A 872 -0.51 4.94 10.92
N GLY A 873 -0.42 5.56 12.12
CA GLY A 873 0.42 5.00 13.17
C GLY A 873 0.27 5.63 14.55
N ILE A 874 0.80 4.94 15.55
CA ILE A 874 1.13 5.52 16.85
C ILE A 874 2.37 6.36 16.65
N SER A 875 2.26 7.67 16.87
CA SER A 875 3.36 8.58 16.61
C SER A 875 4.49 8.42 17.63
N GLY A 876 5.72 8.62 17.15
CA GLY A 876 6.89 8.74 18.01
C GLY A 876 6.94 10.08 18.76
N ASN A 877 7.89 10.20 19.68
CA ASN A 877 8.19 11.46 20.38
C ASN A 877 7.01 12.05 21.15
N ARG A 878 6.09 11.20 21.64
CA ARG A 878 4.92 11.60 22.45
C ARG A 878 3.87 12.44 21.71
N ASN A 879 3.80 12.33 20.39
CA ASN A 879 2.76 12.96 19.58
C ASN A 879 1.51 12.09 19.42
N VAL A 880 1.17 11.26 20.32
CA VAL A 880 0.00 10.38 20.41
C VAL A 880 -0.21 9.56 19.12
N PHE A 881 -0.77 10.14 18.03
CA PHE A 881 -0.97 9.51 16.73
C PHE A 881 -0.38 10.34 15.59
N GLU A 882 -0.22 9.73 14.43
CA GLU A 882 0.12 10.39 13.18
C GLU A 882 -0.77 9.87 12.05
N GLY A 883 -0.96 10.65 11.01
CA GLY A 883 -1.87 10.29 9.93
C GLY A 883 -1.78 11.20 8.71
N PHE A 884 -2.64 10.93 7.78
CA PHE A 884 -2.78 11.65 6.53
C PHE A 884 -4.04 12.51 6.54
N GLU A 885 -4.00 13.65 5.85
CA GLU A 885 -5.18 14.44 5.53
C GLU A 885 -6.01 13.81 4.41
N ASP A 886 -7.21 14.36 4.21
CA ASP A 886 -8.05 13.96 3.10
C ASP A 886 -7.42 14.35 1.74
N ILE A 887 -7.69 13.56 0.70
CA ILE A 887 -7.16 13.79 -0.64
C ILE A 887 -8.25 13.59 -1.70
N LEU A 888 -8.28 14.48 -2.69
CA LEU A 888 -9.12 14.39 -3.88
C LEU A 888 -8.24 14.36 -5.13
N ASN A 889 -8.28 13.25 -5.87
CA ASN A 889 -7.66 13.13 -7.17
C ASN A 889 -8.69 13.26 -8.28
N VAL A 890 -8.30 13.93 -9.37
CA VAL A 890 -9.12 14.09 -10.59
C VAL A 890 -8.31 13.62 -11.77
N ASP A 891 -8.85 12.66 -12.52
CA ASP A 891 -8.24 12.08 -13.70
C ASP A 891 -9.19 12.24 -14.89
N ALA A 892 -8.65 12.32 -16.10
CA ALA A 892 -9.46 12.38 -17.32
C ALA A 892 -8.78 11.63 -18.47
N SER A 893 -9.58 11.07 -19.37
CA SER A 893 -9.06 10.43 -20.58
C SER A 893 -9.96 10.69 -21.78
N ILE A 894 -9.35 10.78 -22.95
CA ILE A 894 -10.00 10.92 -24.27
C ILE A 894 -9.38 9.88 -25.17
N ARG A 895 -10.24 9.11 -25.87
CA ARG A 895 -9.84 8.21 -26.95
C ARG A 895 -10.60 8.56 -28.22
N TYR A 896 -9.89 8.54 -29.32
CA TYR A 896 -10.45 8.71 -30.66
C TYR A 896 -10.04 7.53 -31.55
N ASN A 897 -11.02 6.74 -32.02
CA ASN A 897 -10.84 5.66 -32.96
C ASN A 897 -10.76 6.27 -34.39
N VAL A 898 -9.53 6.35 -34.91
CA VAL A 898 -9.26 6.88 -36.27
C VAL A 898 -9.80 5.91 -37.31
N THR A 899 -9.55 4.61 -37.09
CA THR A 899 -10.12 3.47 -37.82
C THR A 899 -10.49 2.39 -36.79
N GLU A 900 -11.07 1.28 -37.24
CA GLU A 900 -11.29 0.11 -36.37
C GLU A 900 -9.98 -0.45 -35.82
N GLN A 901 -8.86 -0.30 -36.52
CA GLN A 901 -7.54 -0.80 -36.11
C GLN A 901 -6.66 0.24 -35.43
N LEU A 902 -6.93 1.53 -35.55
CA LEU A 902 -6.07 2.61 -35.04
C LEU A 902 -6.82 3.54 -34.12
N SER A 903 -6.35 3.70 -32.88
CA SER A 903 -6.84 4.68 -31.92
C SER A 903 -5.75 5.59 -31.39
N VAL A 904 -6.13 6.81 -31.00
CA VAL A 904 -5.27 7.81 -30.36
C VAL A 904 -5.84 8.11 -28.97
N THR A 905 -4.98 8.24 -27.97
CA THR A 905 -5.35 8.53 -26.58
C THR A 905 -4.67 9.78 -26.06
N LEU A 906 -5.38 10.52 -25.21
CA LEU A 906 -4.86 11.59 -24.37
C LEU A 906 -5.40 11.37 -22.95
N GLU A 907 -4.51 11.28 -21.97
CA GLU A 907 -4.85 10.97 -20.59
C GLU A 907 -4.16 11.98 -19.66
N GLY A 908 -4.83 12.32 -18.55
CA GLY A 908 -4.27 13.16 -17.50
C GLY A 908 -4.61 12.60 -16.15
N THR A 909 -3.62 12.48 -15.27
CA THR A 909 -3.80 12.05 -13.88
C THR A 909 -3.34 13.11 -12.90
N ASN A 910 -3.97 13.15 -11.73
CA ASN A 910 -3.75 14.18 -10.71
C ASN A 910 -3.92 15.62 -11.26
N LEU A 911 -4.96 15.85 -12.06
CA LEU A 911 -5.17 17.14 -12.73
C LEU A 911 -5.36 18.32 -11.75
N THR A 912 -5.70 18.04 -10.50
CA THR A 912 -5.82 19.02 -9.41
C THR A 912 -4.48 19.35 -8.75
N ASP A 913 -3.39 18.64 -9.10
CA ASP A 913 -2.09 18.75 -8.43
C ASP A 913 -2.24 18.60 -6.91
N ALA A 914 -2.98 17.56 -6.49
CA ALA A 914 -3.24 17.29 -5.08
C ALA A 914 -1.94 16.97 -4.35
N ALA A 915 -1.70 17.65 -3.23
CA ALA A 915 -0.56 17.39 -2.36
C ALA A 915 -0.87 16.25 -1.38
N ARG A 916 0.16 15.47 -1.02
CA ARG A 916 0.10 14.55 0.11
C ARG A 916 0.46 15.31 1.38
N LYS A 917 -0.49 15.36 2.31
CA LYS A 917 -0.30 16.03 3.59
C LYS A 917 -0.39 15.03 4.73
N ARG A 918 0.52 15.18 5.71
CA ARG A 918 0.55 14.39 6.93
C ARG A 918 0.58 15.30 8.16
N TRP A 919 0.01 14.80 9.21
CA TRP A 919 0.01 15.45 10.53
C TRP A 919 0.51 14.50 11.62
N VAL A 920 1.00 15.06 12.72
CA VAL A 920 1.25 14.37 13.97
C VAL A 920 0.44 15.01 15.09
N ASP A 921 0.03 14.20 16.05
CA ASP A 921 -0.87 14.53 17.15
C ASP A 921 -2.30 14.82 16.67
N ASP A 922 -3.20 13.89 16.93
CA ASP A 922 -4.61 14.00 16.50
C ASP A 922 -5.42 15.09 17.24
N PHE A 923 -4.85 15.71 18.25
CA PHE A 923 -5.41 16.88 18.96
C PHE A 923 -4.85 18.20 18.44
N ALA A 924 -3.52 18.35 18.41
CA ALA A 924 -2.86 19.61 18.04
C ALA A 924 -2.62 19.75 16.52
N ARG A 925 -2.76 18.66 15.74
CA ARG A 925 -2.64 18.67 14.27
C ARG A 925 -1.37 19.37 13.76
N ARG A 926 -0.22 19.02 14.32
CA ARG A 926 1.06 19.60 13.93
C ARG A 926 1.47 19.11 12.54
N GLY A 927 1.93 20.01 11.68
CA GLY A 927 2.39 19.67 10.34
C GLY A 927 3.56 18.69 10.37
N TYR A 928 3.40 17.56 9.69
CA TYR A 928 4.45 16.53 9.55
C TYR A 928 5.09 16.60 8.17
N GLU A 929 4.30 16.56 7.12
CA GLU A 929 4.76 16.54 5.73
C GLU A 929 3.73 17.20 4.82
N ASN A 930 4.21 17.94 3.83
CA ASN A 930 3.39 18.47 2.74
C ASN A 930 4.20 18.41 1.44
N ASN A 931 3.89 17.41 0.58
CA ASN A 931 4.61 17.13 -0.66
C ASN A 931 3.67 17.17 -1.87
N ARG A 932 4.13 17.81 -2.96
CA ARG A 932 3.48 17.87 -4.28
C ARG A 932 4.19 16.90 -5.23
N PHE A 933 3.42 16.29 -6.15
CA PHE A 933 3.90 15.30 -7.12
C PHE A 933 3.74 15.74 -8.57
N GLY A 934 3.06 16.87 -8.81
CA GLY A 934 2.74 17.38 -10.14
C GLY A 934 1.62 16.59 -10.84
N ARG A 935 1.31 17.04 -12.05
CA ARG A 935 0.33 16.42 -12.96
C ARG A 935 1.05 15.50 -13.93
N ILE A 936 0.36 14.46 -14.36
CA ILE A 936 0.88 13.56 -15.39
C ILE A 936 -0.03 13.65 -16.60
N ILE A 937 0.56 13.90 -17.76
CA ILE A 937 -0.12 13.93 -19.05
C ILE A 937 0.47 12.84 -19.93
N MET A 938 -0.39 12.04 -20.57
CA MET A 938 0.02 10.99 -21.48
C MET A 938 -0.68 11.13 -22.83
N ALA A 939 0.08 10.93 -23.89
CA ALA A 939 -0.47 10.90 -25.25
C ALA A 939 0.05 9.65 -25.98
N GLY A 940 -0.80 8.97 -26.72
CA GLY A 940 -0.41 7.74 -27.35
C GLY A 940 -1.25 7.28 -28.53
N VAL A 941 -0.78 6.22 -29.15
CA VAL A 941 -1.40 5.51 -30.26
C VAL A 941 -1.49 4.03 -29.96
N ARG A 942 -2.54 3.37 -30.47
CA ARG A 942 -2.73 1.93 -30.38
C ARG A 942 -3.17 1.38 -31.73
N VAL A 943 -2.58 0.24 -32.09
CA VAL A 943 -2.89 -0.51 -33.32
C VAL A 943 -3.28 -1.93 -32.95
N GLN A 944 -4.34 -2.45 -33.59
CA GLN A 944 -4.83 -3.81 -33.43
C GLN A 944 -5.02 -4.43 -34.82
N LEU A 945 -4.53 -5.67 -35.01
CA LEU A 945 -4.55 -6.41 -36.26
C LEU A 945 -5.24 -7.75 -36.07
#